data_5fb27c684db4a28bf231554741808e8f
#
_entry.id   5fb27c684db4a28bf231554741808e8f
#
_cell.length_a   1.000
_cell.length_b   1.000
_cell.length_c   1.000
_cell.angle_alpha   90.00
_cell.angle_beta   90.00
_cell.angle_gamma   90.00
#
_symmetry.space_group_name_H-M   'P 1'
#
loop_
_entity.id
_entity.type
_entity.pdbx_description
1 polymer ?
#
loop_
_entity_poly.entity_id
_entity_poly.type
_entity_poly.pdbx_seq_one_letter_code
_entity_poly.pdbx_strand_id
1 'polypeptide(L)'
;VKAPRMELVNEELLNTHLHSTILSLYPIPQLSDGIAELVDYSDLNNIVLKDEVRHHLQLSKCQRSETKGIFLKIVSDEYFQERYRKEKPSWFNPEWIDRVISDFEYDFNKALNRWRSLYKEAQTQILEATRIIENRLYGENSIEKKEAHQKMRRAENMRDMLLGKNQGKNREENEFYPYRYFASEGFLPGYNFTKLPQRATLQYKGDKVEFISRAKSLALREFGPHNIIYNNGGKFRITRMMLTSDPQRNTFIYNPKTGYINKNAENSTNQVDVITGEPLQGNSRLIGGYCIPAGDMIAIEEEKITCQEEERSRKSYKTDIYFSSDDPRSISESKLRLGENHLANIRYIPSCRITYFLSSKNDDNANGFPFDTQTGEWISQERAAKLRKEEQTNPQMAGRLQYVKLFAETTANAIYIQPSQALLLPDKAAVRTFLYAFKQAIEDVFQIEGSEIGGEIMGEGSLPNIFIYENAEGSLGVLSRIVEEPESYRQVIKRAYDICFDKPEYSNDELSSLSPADYTNLLNYYNQPYHQQIDVRKIYNTLKLLQNVTPETHVAGQNMGYDEQYQYLEANRDHNSSTEYEFLKYLHDHRLRLPDKAQPSFPDEYYVRPDFMYGDRIVVFCDGTPHDRPEIKADDIAKREILEDAGYLVLSWHYATPISEFVSAHANIFTPVN
;
A
#
# COMPACT_ATOMS: atom_id res chain seq x y z
N VAL A 1 -12.50 27.63 15.58
CA VAL A 1 -12.26 26.38 14.85
C VAL A 1 -11.15 26.67 13.86
N LYS A 2 -9.98 26.05 14.01
CA LYS A 2 -8.93 26.15 12.97
C LYS A 2 -9.41 25.34 11.76
N ALA A 3 -9.23 25.89 10.56
CA ALA A 3 -9.54 25.17 9.34
C ALA A 3 -8.75 23.84 9.31
N PRO A 4 -9.35 22.73 8.86
CA PRO A 4 -8.62 21.47 8.68
C PRO A 4 -7.46 21.71 7.71
N ARG A 5 -6.27 21.26 8.07
CA ARG A 5 -5.10 21.36 7.22
C ARG A 5 -5.01 20.05 6.43
N MET A 6 -5.13 20.15 5.12
CA MET A 6 -4.88 19.02 4.23
C MET A 6 -3.38 18.86 3.99
N GLU A 7 -2.91 17.62 3.91
CA GLU A 7 -1.56 17.31 3.48
C GLU A 7 -1.47 17.47 1.95
N LEU A 8 -0.97 18.63 1.51
CA LEU A 8 -0.82 18.91 0.08
C LEU A 8 0.47 18.37 -0.52
N VAL A 9 1.44 18.03 0.33
CA VAL A 9 2.73 17.46 -0.11
C VAL A 9 2.61 15.94 -0.17
N ASN A 10 1.71 15.46 -1.02
CA ASN A 10 1.45 14.05 -1.27
C ASN A 10 1.68 13.77 -2.76
N GLU A 11 2.56 12.83 -3.09
CA GLU A 11 2.95 12.52 -4.46
C GLU A 11 1.76 12.05 -5.30
N GLU A 12 0.97 11.10 -4.81
CA GLU A 12 -0.20 10.58 -5.53
C GLU A 12 -1.24 11.68 -5.80
N LEU A 13 -1.47 12.54 -4.81
CA LEU A 13 -2.40 13.67 -4.96
C LEU A 13 -1.92 14.64 -6.05
N LEU A 14 -0.67 15.08 -5.98
CA LEU A 14 -0.11 16.02 -6.95
C LEU A 14 -0.02 15.42 -8.36
N ASN A 15 0.23 14.11 -8.47
CA ASN A 15 0.24 13.39 -9.73
C ASN A 15 -1.14 13.47 -10.41
N THR A 16 -2.20 13.11 -9.69
CA THR A 16 -3.57 13.17 -10.24
C THR A 16 -3.98 14.59 -10.62
N HIS A 17 -3.56 15.60 -9.85
CA HIS A 17 -3.82 17.01 -10.18
C HIS A 17 -3.04 17.46 -11.42
N LEU A 18 -1.81 17.01 -11.61
CA LEU A 18 -1.04 17.31 -12.82
C LEU A 18 -1.69 16.65 -14.04
N HIS A 19 -2.14 15.40 -13.95
CA HIS A 19 -2.93 14.75 -15.00
C HIS A 19 -4.22 15.53 -15.33
N SER A 20 -4.94 15.98 -14.30
CA SER A 20 -6.14 16.81 -14.49
C SER A 20 -5.81 18.14 -15.19
N THR A 21 -4.69 18.76 -14.83
CA THR A 21 -4.20 19.98 -15.48
C THR A 21 -3.92 19.75 -16.97
N ILE A 22 -3.26 18.64 -17.31
CA ILE A 22 -2.99 18.26 -18.72
C ILE A 22 -4.29 18.09 -19.49
N LEU A 23 -5.25 17.32 -18.95
CA LEU A 23 -6.54 17.11 -19.64
C LEU A 23 -7.38 18.37 -19.75
N SER A 24 -7.23 19.31 -18.83
CA SER A 24 -7.91 20.61 -18.91
C SER A 24 -7.34 21.49 -20.01
N LEU A 25 -6.03 21.44 -20.23
CA LEU A 25 -5.35 22.20 -21.27
C LEU A 25 -5.47 21.55 -22.65
N TYR A 26 -5.41 20.21 -22.68
CA TYR A 26 -5.40 19.41 -23.93
C TYR A 26 -6.46 18.30 -23.83
N PRO A 27 -7.74 18.64 -24.00
CA PRO A 27 -8.83 17.69 -23.85
C PRO A 27 -8.78 16.60 -24.92
N ILE A 28 -9.14 15.37 -24.53
CA ILE A 28 -9.33 14.23 -25.42
C ILE A 28 -10.82 14.16 -25.77
N PRO A 29 -11.23 14.41 -27.01
CA PRO A 29 -12.65 14.47 -27.39
C PRO A 29 -13.43 13.19 -27.05
N GLN A 30 -12.81 12.02 -27.24
CA GLN A 30 -13.43 10.71 -27.03
C GLN A 30 -13.76 10.42 -25.54
N LEU A 31 -13.19 11.17 -24.60
CA LEU A 31 -13.52 11.03 -23.17
C LEU A 31 -15.00 11.32 -22.86
N SER A 32 -15.68 12.12 -23.69
CA SER A 32 -17.11 12.40 -23.50
C SER A 32 -18.02 11.24 -23.94
N ASP A 33 -17.53 10.34 -24.79
CA ASP A 33 -18.35 9.34 -25.45
C ASP A 33 -18.38 7.99 -24.72
N GLY A 34 -17.34 7.67 -23.99
CA GLY A 34 -17.24 6.44 -23.18
C GLY A 34 -15.85 5.80 -23.24
N ILE A 35 -15.56 4.89 -22.31
CA ILE A 35 -14.26 4.21 -22.26
C ILE A 35 -14.02 3.32 -23.47
N ALA A 36 -15.09 2.68 -23.99
CA ALA A 36 -15.01 1.84 -25.19
C ALA A 36 -14.53 2.63 -26.43
N GLU A 37 -14.76 3.93 -26.46
CA GLU A 37 -14.30 4.79 -27.57
C GLU A 37 -12.80 5.12 -27.50
N LEU A 38 -12.16 4.86 -26.37
CA LEU A 38 -10.73 5.10 -26.17
C LEU A 38 -9.86 3.93 -26.64
N VAL A 39 -10.41 2.73 -26.72
CA VAL A 39 -9.66 1.50 -26.98
C VAL A 39 -10.13 0.76 -28.22
N ASP A 40 -9.21 0.09 -28.90
CA ASP A 40 -9.51 -0.92 -29.91
C ASP A 40 -9.54 -2.29 -29.23
N TYR A 41 -10.73 -2.89 -29.19
CA TYR A 41 -10.99 -4.19 -28.57
C TYR A 41 -11.34 -5.26 -29.60
N SER A 42 -10.95 -5.07 -30.85
CA SER A 42 -11.16 -6.04 -31.96
C SER A 42 -10.36 -7.33 -31.73
N ASP A 43 -9.18 -7.23 -31.15
CA ASP A 43 -8.37 -8.37 -30.69
C ASP A 43 -8.39 -8.50 -29.17
N LEU A 44 -9.00 -9.57 -28.67
CA LEU A 44 -9.10 -9.86 -27.23
C LEU A 44 -7.74 -10.07 -26.54
N ASN A 45 -6.74 -10.50 -27.29
CA ASN A 45 -5.41 -10.73 -26.74
C ASN A 45 -4.58 -9.45 -26.68
N ASN A 46 -4.93 -8.44 -27.49
CA ASN A 46 -4.19 -7.19 -27.59
C ASN A 46 -5.14 -5.99 -27.69
N ILE A 47 -5.79 -5.67 -26.57
CA ILE A 47 -6.66 -4.48 -26.47
C ILE A 47 -5.79 -3.25 -26.25
N VAL A 48 -5.66 -2.39 -27.24
CA VAL A 48 -4.78 -1.23 -27.26
C VAL A 48 -5.55 0.10 -27.31
N LEU A 49 -4.87 1.19 -27.01
CA LEU A 49 -5.42 2.53 -27.27
C LEU A 49 -5.60 2.74 -28.78
N LYS A 50 -6.70 3.39 -29.17
CA LYS A 50 -6.88 3.86 -30.57
C LYS A 50 -5.80 4.88 -30.92
N ASP A 51 -5.29 4.85 -32.14
CA ASP A 51 -4.20 5.74 -32.58
C ASP A 51 -4.57 7.23 -32.45
N GLU A 52 -5.82 7.57 -32.69
CA GLU A 52 -6.33 8.94 -32.51
C GLU A 52 -6.20 9.41 -31.06
N VAL A 53 -6.55 8.55 -30.09
CA VAL A 53 -6.43 8.84 -28.66
C VAL A 53 -4.95 8.97 -28.27
N ARG A 54 -4.12 8.03 -28.76
CA ARG A 54 -2.67 8.07 -28.48
C ARG A 54 -2.03 9.37 -28.99
N HIS A 55 -2.45 9.85 -30.15
CA HIS A 55 -1.95 11.10 -30.70
C HIS A 55 -2.25 12.31 -29.80
N HIS A 56 -3.44 12.34 -29.16
CA HIS A 56 -3.80 13.40 -28.22
C HIS A 56 -3.03 13.30 -26.89
N LEU A 57 -2.59 12.10 -26.50
CA LEU A 57 -1.79 11.92 -25.28
C LEU A 57 -0.32 12.33 -25.45
N GLN A 58 0.19 12.36 -26.67
CA GLN A 58 1.57 12.71 -26.98
C GLN A 58 1.79 14.21 -26.98
N LEU A 59 2.21 14.75 -25.86
CA LEU A 59 2.44 16.19 -25.70
C LEU A 59 3.73 16.64 -26.40
N SER A 60 3.63 17.71 -27.22
CA SER A 60 4.77 18.39 -27.82
C SER A 60 5.64 19.08 -26.74
N LYS A 61 6.89 19.43 -27.08
CA LYS A 61 7.80 20.16 -26.17
C LYS A 61 7.19 21.48 -25.67
N CYS A 62 6.45 22.18 -26.50
CA CYS A 62 5.79 23.45 -26.12
C CYS A 62 4.68 23.18 -25.08
N GLN A 63 3.83 22.21 -25.31
CA GLN A 63 2.74 21.83 -24.41
C GLN A 63 3.27 21.35 -23.06
N ARG A 64 4.35 20.57 -23.04
CA ARG A 64 5.03 20.13 -21.79
C ARG A 64 5.53 21.32 -20.97
N SER A 65 6.18 22.28 -21.64
CA SER A 65 6.70 23.50 -20.98
C SER A 65 5.57 24.36 -20.43
N GLU A 66 4.48 24.52 -21.18
CA GLU A 66 3.29 25.26 -20.75
C GLU A 66 2.63 24.60 -19.52
N THR A 67 2.39 23.30 -19.58
CA THR A 67 1.84 22.52 -18.46
C THR A 67 2.70 22.68 -17.20
N LYS A 68 4.01 22.51 -17.33
CA LYS A 68 4.96 22.71 -16.23
C LYS A 68 4.85 24.10 -15.62
N GLY A 69 4.79 25.14 -16.47
CA GLY A 69 4.67 26.51 -16.02
C GLY A 69 3.37 26.79 -15.26
N ILE A 70 2.25 26.22 -15.71
CA ILE A 70 0.96 26.35 -15.05
C ILE A 70 0.95 25.60 -13.72
N PHE A 71 1.43 24.36 -13.69
CA PHE A 71 1.48 23.56 -12.48
C PHE A 71 2.38 24.17 -11.41
N LEU A 72 3.53 24.73 -11.79
CA LEU A 72 4.41 25.45 -10.87
C LEU A 72 3.73 26.68 -10.25
N LYS A 73 2.82 27.35 -10.96
CA LYS A 73 2.00 28.43 -10.38
C LYS A 73 1.01 27.91 -9.33
N ILE A 74 0.39 26.74 -9.58
CA ILE A 74 -0.54 26.13 -8.63
C ILE A 74 0.18 25.76 -7.33
N VAL A 75 1.35 25.16 -7.42
CA VAL A 75 2.14 24.77 -6.22
C VAL A 75 2.97 25.91 -5.63
N SER A 76 2.90 27.14 -6.20
CA SER A 76 3.52 28.33 -5.63
C SER A 76 2.76 28.94 -4.47
N ASP A 77 1.62 28.38 -4.10
CA ASP A 77 0.83 28.80 -2.94
C ASP A 77 1.67 28.79 -1.65
N GLU A 78 1.47 29.80 -0.80
CA GLU A 78 2.28 30.02 0.40
C GLU A 78 2.19 28.84 1.38
N TYR A 79 1.00 28.24 1.52
CA TYR A 79 0.77 27.10 2.40
C TYR A 79 1.53 25.84 1.90
N PHE A 80 1.48 25.55 0.59
CA PHE A 80 2.24 24.47 -0.01
C PHE A 80 3.74 24.68 0.18
N GLN A 81 4.23 25.91 -0.07
CA GLN A 81 5.65 26.25 0.04
C GLN A 81 6.15 26.19 1.49
N GLU A 82 5.32 26.54 2.46
CA GLU A 82 5.65 26.40 3.88
C GLU A 82 5.83 24.92 4.27
N ARG A 83 4.90 24.05 3.86
CA ARG A 83 4.97 22.60 4.11
C ARG A 83 6.16 21.99 3.36
N TYR A 84 6.35 22.32 2.10
CA TYR A 84 7.49 21.87 1.31
C TYR A 84 8.83 22.21 1.95
N ARG A 85 8.98 23.43 2.50
CA ARG A 85 10.22 23.81 3.22
C ARG A 85 10.45 23.00 4.49
N LYS A 86 9.39 22.61 5.18
CA LYS A 86 9.47 21.81 6.42
C LYS A 86 9.79 20.35 6.10
N GLU A 87 9.06 19.75 5.17
CA GLU A 87 9.10 18.32 4.90
C GLU A 87 10.20 17.94 3.90
N LYS A 88 10.58 18.86 2.98
CA LYS A 88 11.58 18.66 1.93
C LYS A 88 11.47 17.27 1.27
N PRO A 89 10.31 16.89 0.73
CA PRO A 89 10.12 15.58 0.15
C PRO A 89 11.12 15.37 -0.98
N SER A 90 11.84 14.25 -0.94
CA SER A 90 12.87 13.93 -1.92
C SER A 90 12.33 13.77 -3.35
N TRP A 91 11.06 13.35 -3.45
CA TRP A 91 10.38 13.12 -4.73
C TRP A 91 9.95 14.41 -5.44
N PHE A 92 9.63 15.53 -4.72
CA PHE A 92 9.16 16.77 -5.33
C PHE A 92 10.31 17.67 -5.77
N ASN A 93 10.62 17.61 -7.04
CA ASN A 93 11.64 18.45 -7.69
C ASN A 93 11.19 18.78 -9.14
N PRO A 94 11.84 19.70 -9.83
CA PRO A 94 11.50 20.01 -11.22
C PRO A 94 11.53 18.81 -12.17
N GLU A 95 12.37 17.83 -11.93
CA GLU A 95 12.50 16.61 -12.72
C GLU A 95 11.32 15.68 -12.51
N TRP A 96 10.76 15.63 -11.28
CA TRP A 96 9.52 14.89 -11.01
C TRP A 96 8.36 15.37 -11.88
N ILE A 97 8.19 16.70 -12.01
CA ILE A 97 7.15 17.27 -12.89
C ILE A 97 7.36 16.85 -14.34
N ASP A 98 8.60 16.89 -14.83
CA ASP A 98 8.95 16.49 -16.20
C ASP A 98 8.69 14.99 -16.40
N ARG A 99 8.99 14.15 -15.41
CA ARG A 99 8.70 12.72 -15.42
C ARG A 99 7.20 12.45 -15.51
N VAL A 100 6.40 13.03 -14.63
CA VAL A 100 4.95 12.83 -14.64
C VAL A 100 4.32 13.26 -15.98
N ILE A 101 4.79 14.39 -16.54
CA ILE A 101 4.34 14.84 -17.86
C ILE A 101 4.78 13.85 -18.96
N SER A 102 5.95 13.23 -18.85
CA SER A 102 6.44 12.25 -19.82
C SER A 102 5.70 10.93 -19.73
N ASP A 103 5.36 10.49 -18.51
CA ASP A 103 4.68 9.22 -18.22
C ASP A 103 3.15 9.32 -18.40
N PHE A 104 2.63 10.49 -18.77
CA PHE A 104 1.19 10.75 -18.88
C PHE A 104 0.46 9.75 -19.80
N GLU A 105 1.02 9.43 -21.00
CA GLU A 105 0.47 8.41 -21.89
C GLU A 105 0.46 7.02 -21.25
N TYR A 106 1.56 6.67 -20.60
CA TYR A 106 1.70 5.39 -19.92
C TYR A 106 0.68 5.24 -18.77
N ASP A 107 0.55 6.24 -17.92
CA ASP A 107 -0.37 6.23 -16.78
C ASP A 107 -1.83 6.21 -17.24
N PHE A 108 -2.16 6.95 -18.29
CA PHE A 108 -3.47 6.90 -18.92
C PHE A 108 -3.78 5.49 -19.43
N ASN A 109 -2.84 4.90 -20.14
CA ASN A 109 -2.97 3.55 -20.69
C ASN A 109 -3.10 2.49 -19.58
N LYS A 110 -2.32 2.62 -18.52
CA LYS A 110 -2.36 1.75 -17.32
C LYS A 110 -3.71 1.82 -16.61
N ALA A 111 -4.30 2.99 -16.47
CA ALA A 111 -5.62 3.16 -15.87
C ALA A 111 -6.72 2.36 -16.59
N LEU A 112 -6.57 2.06 -17.87
CA LEU A 112 -7.53 1.27 -18.65
C LEU A 112 -7.39 -0.26 -18.46
N ASN A 113 -6.37 -0.73 -17.75
CA ASN A 113 -6.12 -2.18 -17.61
C ASN A 113 -7.27 -2.93 -16.95
N ARG A 114 -7.94 -2.32 -15.95
CA ARG A 114 -9.12 -2.94 -15.33
C ARG A 114 -10.26 -3.12 -16.33
N TRP A 115 -10.58 -2.12 -17.11
CA TRP A 115 -11.61 -2.22 -18.15
C TRP A 115 -11.29 -3.33 -19.15
N ARG A 116 -10.03 -3.41 -19.59
CA ARG A 116 -9.55 -4.48 -20.49
C ARG A 116 -9.74 -5.86 -19.90
N SER A 117 -9.37 -6.02 -18.63
CA SER A 117 -9.50 -7.31 -17.93
C SER A 117 -10.95 -7.73 -17.78
N LEU A 118 -11.84 -6.80 -17.39
CA LEU A 118 -13.27 -7.06 -17.29
C LEU A 118 -13.89 -7.43 -18.64
N TYR A 119 -13.52 -6.71 -19.71
CA TYR A 119 -14.01 -6.99 -21.06
C TYR A 119 -13.53 -8.35 -21.57
N LYS A 120 -12.25 -8.66 -21.38
CA LYS A 120 -11.66 -9.95 -21.74
C LYS A 120 -12.34 -11.10 -21.00
N GLU A 121 -12.56 -10.94 -19.69
CA GLU A 121 -13.24 -11.94 -18.86
C GLU A 121 -14.69 -12.18 -19.34
N ALA A 122 -15.45 -11.11 -19.58
CA ALA A 122 -16.80 -11.21 -20.09
C ALA A 122 -16.86 -11.96 -21.43
N GLN A 123 -15.98 -11.62 -22.37
CA GLN A 123 -15.90 -12.28 -23.66
C GLN A 123 -15.47 -13.75 -23.56
N THR A 124 -14.52 -14.04 -22.69
CA THR A 124 -14.08 -15.43 -22.44
C THR A 124 -15.23 -16.28 -21.89
N GLN A 125 -16.02 -15.74 -20.96
CA GLN A 125 -17.18 -16.43 -20.40
C GLN A 125 -18.27 -16.67 -21.43
N ILE A 126 -18.52 -15.71 -22.34
CA ILE A 126 -19.46 -15.87 -23.44
C ILE A 126 -18.99 -17.01 -24.33
N LEU A 127 -17.72 -17.03 -24.75
CA LEU A 127 -17.17 -18.09 -25.60
C LEU A 127 -17.24 -19.47 -24.98
N GLU A 128 -16.89 -19.59 -23.68
CA GLU A 128 -16.98 -20.86 -22.96
C GLU A 128 -18.42 -21.35 -22.83
N ALA A 129 -19.34 -20.46 -22.46
CA ALA A 129 -20.76 -20.79 -22.35
C ALA A 129 -21.34 -21.22 -23.72
N THR A 130 -20.99 -20.51 -24.79
CA THR A 130 -21.40 -20.88 -26.18
C THR A 130 -20.91 -22.29 -26.51
N ARG A 131 -19.66 -22.65 -26.23
CA ARG A 131 -19.12 -24.00 -26.47
C ARG A 131 -19.92 -25.08 -25.76
N ILE A 132 -20.37 -24.84 -24.52
CA ILE A 132 -21.16 -25.80 -23.73
C ILE A 132 -22.57 -25.89 -24.32
N ILE A 133 -23.20 -24.77 -24.70
CA ILE A 133 -24.54 -24.71 -25.27
C ILE A 133 -24.59 -25.45 -26.62
N GLU A 134 -23.57 -25.25 -27.45
CA GLU A 134 -23.47 -25.88 -28.77
C GLU A 134 -23.05 -27.35 -28.73
N ASN A 135 -22.53 -27.81 -27.58
CA ASN A 135 -22.08 -29.18 -27.43
C ASN A 135 -23.26 -30.16 -27.44
N ARG A 136 -23.30 -31.02 -28.47
CA ARG A 136 -24.35 -32.04 -28.65
C ARG A 136 -24.31 -33.18 -27.64
N LEU A 137 -23.25 -33.31 -26.85
CA LEU A 137 -23.16 -34.31 -25.81
C LEU A 137 -24.10 -34.00 -24.63
N TYR A 138 -24.50 -32.75 -24.45
CA TYR A 138 -25.44 -32.33 -23.43
C TYR A 138 -26.85 -32.21 -23.98
N GLY A 139 -27.84 -32.80 -23.32
CA GLY A 139 -29.26 -32.67 -23.69
C GLY A 139 -29.75 -31.22 -23.53
N GLU A 140 -30.75 -30.80 -24.30
CA GLU A 140 -31.31 -29.43 -24.30
C GLU A 140 -31.74 -28.96 -22.89
N ASN A 141 -32.21 -29.84 -22.04
CA ASN A 141 -32.67 -29.55 -20.70
C ASN A 141 -31.67 -29.95 -19.58
N SER A 142 -30.40 -30.22 -19.94
CA SER A 142 -29.37 -30.57 -18.99
C SER A 142 -29.06 -29.43 -18.04
N ILE A 143 -28.55 -29.72 -16.86
CA ILE A 143 -28.16 -28.74 -15.85
C ILE A 143 -27.01 -27.90 -16.43
N GLU A 144 -26.07 -28.53 -17.10
CA GLU A 144 -24.88 -27.88 -17.70
C GLU A 144 -25.27 -26.81 -18.72
N LYS A 145 -26.25 -27.10 -19.62
CA LYS A 145 -26.73 -26.10 -20.59
C LYS A 145 -27.49 -24.96 -19.93
N LYS A 146 -28.30 -25.24 -18.89
CA LYS A 146 -29.00 -24.19 -18.14
C LYS A 146 -28.04 -23.28 -17.41
N GLU A 147 -27.01 -23.81 -16.78
CA GLU A 147 -25.97 -23.03 -16.13
C GLU A 147 -25.15 -22.21 -17.14
N ALA A 148 -24.82 -22.82 -18.31
CA ALA A 148 -24.13 -22.13 -19.38
C ALA A 148 -24.95 -20.94 -19.95
N HIS A 149 -26.26 -21.12 -20.14
CA HIS A 149 -27.15 -20.02 -20.56
C HIS A 149 -27.19 -18.89 -19.51
N GLN A 150 -27.22 -19.19 -18.22
CA GLN A 150 -27.17 -18.18 -17.18
C GLN A 150 -25.82 -17.47 -17.13
N LYS A 151 -24.70 -18.21 -17.28
CA LYS A 151 -23.35 -17.65 -17.36
C LYS A 151 -23.22 -16.70 -18.55
N MET A 152 -23.69 -17.11 -19.72
CA MET A 152 -23.68 -16.31 -20.94
C MET A 152 -24.42 -14.99 -20.77
N ARG A 153 -25.68 -15.01 -20.28
CA ARG A 153 -26.47 -13.79 -20.05
C ARG A 153 -25.79 -12.83 -19.10
N ARG A 154 -25.20 -13.32 -17.99
CA ARG A 154 -24.48 -12.47 -17.06
C ARG A 154 -23.25 -11.81 -17.70
N ALA A 155 -22.51 -12.58 -18.48
CA ALA A 155 -21.34 -12.09 -19.20
C ALA A 155 -21.71 -11.07 -20.30
N GLU A 156 -22.83 -11.29 -21.00
CA GLU A 156 -23.37 -10.33 -21.98
C GLU A 156 -23.79 -9.03 -21.30
N ASN A 157 -24.47 -9.08 -20.15
CA ASN A 157 -24.85 -7.89 -19.40
C ASN A 157 -23.62 -7.10 -18.91
N MET A 158 -22.57 -7.80 -18.44
CA MET A 158 -21.31 -7.19 -18.08
C MET A 158 -20.67 -6.48 -19.27
N ARG A 159 -20.56 -7.16 -20.39
CA ARG A 159 -20.01 -6.61 -21.64
C ARG A 159 -20.79 -5.36 -22.07
N ASP A 160 -22.13 -5.43 -22.07
CA ASP A 160 -22.98 -4.33 -22.52
C ASP A 160 -22.90 -3.12 -21.57
N MET A 161 -22.66 -3.35 -20.29
CA MET A 161 -22.39 -2.29 -19.32
C MET A 161 -21.03 -1.63 -19.57
N LEU A 162 -19.98 -2.42 -19.85
CA LEU A 162 -18.64 -1.92 -20.20
C LEU A 162 -18.65 -1.10 -21.50
N LEU A 163 -19.48 -1.50 -22.46
CA LEU A 163 -19.67 -0.81 -23.74
C LEU A 163 -20.65 0.38 -23.64
N GLY A 164 -21.23 0.64 -22.47
CA GLY A 164 -22.21 1.72 -22.30
C GLY A 164 -23.55 1.50 -23.02
N LYS A 165 -23.87 0.27 -23.46
CA LYS A 165 -25.10 -0.03 -24.21
C LYS A 165 -26.35 -0.08 -23.34
N ASN A 166 -26.24 -0.36 -22.06
CA ASN A 166 -27.31 -0.44 -21.08
C ASN A 166 -27.68 0.93 -20.49
N GLN A 167 -27.74 1.98 -21.30
CA GLN A 167 -28.00 3.33 -20.83
C GLN A 167 -29.49 3.56 -20.54
N GLY A 168 -29.89 3.26 -19.29
CA GLY A 168 -31.05 3.90 -18.66
C GLY A 168 -30.77 5.41 -18.43
N LYS A 169 -31.79 6.16 -18.02
CA LYS A 169 -31.84 7.63 -17.96
C LYS A 169 -30.69 8.40 -17.28
N ASN A 170 -29.75 7.73 -16.61
CA ASN A 170 -28.65 8.37 -15.86
C ASN A 170 -27.28 7.84 -16.32
N ARG A 171 -26.78 8.42 -17.41
CA ARG A 171 -25.47 8.13 -17.98
C ARG A 171 -24.33 8.36 -16.96
N GLU A 172 -24.47 9.37 -16.13
CA GLU A 172 -23.49 9.80 -15.13
C GLU A 172 -23.40 8.88 -13.89
N GLU A 173 -24.43 8.07 -13.64
CA GLU A 173 -24.42 7.08 -12.55
C GLU A 173 -23.67 5.79 -12.90
N ASN A 174 -23.31 5.60 -14.19
CA ASN A 174 -22.57 4.43 -14.61
C ASN A 174 -21.12 4.50 -14.06
N GLU A 175 -20.67 3.44 -13.42
CA GLU A 175 -19.30 3.30 -12.90
C GLU A 175 -18.23 3.44 -14.01
N PHE A 176 -18.58 3.14 -15.25
CA PHE A 176 -17.72 3.27 -16.42
C PHE A 176 -17.90 4.59 -17.19
N TYR A 177 -18.53 5.59 -16.58
CA TYR A 177 -18.43 6.96 -17.10
C TYR A 177 -16.98 7.43 -17.01
N PRO A 178 -16.33 7.92 -18.09
CA PRO A 178 -14.88 8.05 -18.15
C PRO A 178 -14.24 8.82 -17.00
N TYR A 179 -14.73 10.01 -16.67
CA TYR A 179 -14.15 10.81 -15.58
C TYR A 179 -14.27 10.12 -14.24
N ARG A 180 -15.40 9.49 -13.95
CA ARG A 180 -15.60 8.72 -12.73
C ARG A 180 -14.72 7.48 -12.69
N TYR A 181 -14.58 6.80 -13.82
CA TYR A 181 -13.72 5.65 -13.96
C TYR A 181 -12.25 6.04 -13.73
N PHE A 182 -11.73 7.06 -14.42
CA PHE A 182 -10.35 7.52 -14.25
C PHE A 182 -10.06 8.05 -12.84
N ALA A 183 -11.03 8.68 -12.19
CA ALA A 183 -10.90 9.04 -10.77
C ALA A 183 -10.85 7.79 -9.88
N SER A 184 -11.66 6.78 -10.16
CA SER A 184 -11.68 5.52 -9.41
C SER A 184 -10.45 4.64 -9.67
N GLU A 185 -9.72 4.85 -10.76
CA GLU A 185 -8.45 4.19 -11.06
C GLU A 185 -7.22 5.02 -10.64
N GLY A 186 -7.43 6.16 -9.97
CA GLY A 186 -6.35 7.01 -9.44
C GLY A 186 -5.57 7.79 -10.49
N PHE A 187 -6.11 7.91 -11.69
CA PHE A 187 -5.52 8.73 -12.75
C PHE A 187 -5.95 10.21 -12.65
N LEU A 188 -7.18 10.47 -12.21
CA LEU A 188 -7.73 11.80 -11.96
C LEU A 188 -8.05 11.98 -10.47
N PRO A 189 -8.05 13.23 -9.97
CA PRO A 189 -8.46 13.50 -8.59
C PRO A 189 -9.95 13.18 -8.42
N GLY A 190 -10.27 12.40 -7.36
CA GLY A 190 -11.63 12.13 -6.96
C GLY A 190 -12.19 13.23 -6.04
N TYR A 191 -13.53 13.39 -5.99
CA TYR A 191 -14.19 14.29 -5.04
C TYR A 191 -14.01 13.85 -3.58
N ASN A 192 -13.99 12.55 -3.37
CA ASN A 192 -13.53 11.95 -2.12
C ASN A 192 -12.13 11.39 -2.44
N PHE A 193 -11.14 11.79 -1.71
CA PHE A 193 -9.78 11.23 -1.79
C PHE A 193 -9.80 9.76 -1.37
N THR A 194 -10.49 8.91 -2.12
CA THR A 194 -10.62 7.50 -1.79
C THR A 194 -9.50 6.71 -2.44
N LYS A 195 -8.69 6.04 -1.59
CA LYS A 195 -7.69 5.04 -2.03
C LYS A 195 -8.35 4.11 -3.03
N LEU A 196 -7.63 3.71 -4.07
CA LEU A 196 -8.14 2.82 -5.10
C LEU A 196 -8.97 1.71 -4.47
N PRO A 197 -10.30 1.67 -4.69
CA PRO A 197 -11.16 0.73 -4.01
C PRO A 197 -10.94 -0.66 -4.59
N GLN A 198 -11.11 -1.67 -3.75
CA GLN A 198 -11.34 -3.02 -4.20
C GLN A 198 -12.83 -3.23 -4.39
N ARG A 199 -13.21 -3.98 -5.41
CA ARG A 199 -14.61 -4.16 -5.78
C ARG A 199 -15.07 -5.61 -5.65
N ALA A 200 -16.36 -5.77 -5.40
CA ALA A 200 -17.03 -7.04 -5.54
C ALA A 200 -18.18 -6.91 -6.53
N THR A 201 -18.20 -7.82 -7.51
CA THR A 201 -19.26 -7.94 -8.49
C THR A 201 -20.35 -8.84 -7.93
N LEU A 202 -21.51 -8.30 -7.64
CA LEU A 202 -22.67 -9.03 -7.14
C LEU A 202 -23.49 -9.55 -8.32
N GLN A 203 -23.54 -10.86 -8.48
CA GLN A 203 -24.34 -11.55 -9.50
C GLN A 203 -25.64 -12.05 -8.89
N TYR A 204 -26.75 -11.42 -9.27
CA TYR A 204 -28.08 -11.84 -8.85
C TYR A 204 -28.52 -13.12 -9.57
N LYS A 205 -29.47 -13.85 -9.01
CA LYS A 205 -30.08 -15.04 -9.66
C LYS A 205 -30.77 -14.72 -10.98
N GLY A 206 -31.19 -13.43 -11.15
CA GLY A 206 -31.57 -12.90 -12.44
C GLY A 206 -30.39 -12.37 -13.25
N ASP A 207 -30.66 -11.59 -14.29
CA ASP A 207 -29.64 -11.04 -15.19
C ASP A 207 -28.97 -9.75 -14.66
N LYS A 208 -29.31 -9.34 -13.43
CA LYS A 208 -28.78 -8.12 -12.80
C LYS A 208 -27.39 -8.35 -12.25
N VAL A 209 -26.50 -7.39 -12.50
CA VAL A 209 -25.15 -7.30 -11.94
C VAL A 209 -25.01 -5.94 -11.26
N GLU A 210 -24.47 -5.92 -10.07
CA GLU A 210 -24.14 -4.70 -9.31
C GLU A 210 -22.68 -4.76 -8.86
N PHE A 211 -22.06 -3.59 -8.71
CA PHE A 211 -20.73 -3.45 -8.12
C PHE A 211 -20.82 -2.77 -6.77
N ILE A 212 -20.09 -3.29 -5.83
CA ILE A 212 -19.84 -2.61 -4.55
C ILE A 212 -18.35 -2.37 -4.40
N SER A 213 -18.00 -1.21 -3.90
CA SER A 213 -16.61 -0.78 -3.70
C SER A 213 -16.32 -0.56 -2.22
N ARG A 214 -15.13 -0.93 -1.78
CA ARG A 214 -14.63 -0.71 -0.42
C ARG A 214 -13.16 -0.31 -0.47
N ALA A 215 -12.70 0.47 0.51
CA ALA A 215 -11.28 0.67 0.73
C ALA A 215 -10.57 -0.68 0.90
N LYS A 216 -9.35 -0.84 0.37
CA LYS A 216 -8.63 -2.13 0.30
C LYS A 216 -8.52 -2.85 1.65
N SER A 217 -8.26 -2.11 2.74
CA SER A 217 -8.17 -2.67 4.09
C SER A 217 -9.49 -3.27 4.59
N LEU A 218 -10.60 -2.60 4.29
CA LEU A 218 -11.95 -3.08 4.63
C LEU A 218 -12.38 -4.20 3.70
N ALA A 219 -12.14 -4.03 2.39
CA ALA A 219 -12.45 -5.02 1.36
C ALA A 219 -11.79 -6.36 1.62
N LEU A 220 -10.55 -6.35 2.10
CA LEU A 220 -9.81 -7.58 2.42
C LEU A 220 -10.58 -8.49 3.39
N ARG A 221 -11.32 -7.89 4.33
CA ARG A 221 -12.18 -8.61 5.29
C ARG A 221 -13.58 -8.88 4.73
N GLU A 222 -14.24 -7.84 4.19
CA GLU A 222 -15.62 -7.95 3.71
C GLU A 222 -15.72 -8.85 2.47
N PHE A 223 -14.74 -8.81 1.60
CA PHE A 223 -14.69 -9.63 0.37
C PHE A 223 -13.81 -10.86 0.51
N GLY A 224 -13.49 -11.26 1.74
CA GLY A 224 -12.70 -12.44 2.02
C GLY A 224 -13.33 -13.74 1.46
N PRO A 225 -12.53 -14.79 1.20
CA PRO A 225 -12.97 -16.05 0.61
C PRO A 225 -14.17 -16.66 1.34
N HIS A 226 -15.24 -16.98 0.61
CA HIS A 226 -16.51 -17.52 1.14
C HIS A 226 -17.24 -16.61 2.14
N ASN A 227 -16.89 -15.32 2.22
CA ASN A 227 -17.66 -14.39 3.03
C ASN A 227 -19.02 -14.11 2.40
N ILE A 228 -19.95 -13.63 3.22
CA ILE A 228 -21.31 -13.30 2.80
C ILE A 228 -21.46 -11.79 2.86
N ILE A 229 -21.87 -11.22 1.74
CA ILE A 229 -22.20 -9.80 1.60
C ILE A 229 -23.72 -9.70 1.61
N TYR A 230 -24.25 -8.75 2.38
CA TYR A 230 -25.66 -8.41 2.40
C TYR A 230 -25.88 -7.10 1.65
N ASN A 231 -26.64 -7.14 0.55
CA ASN A 231 -26.90 -5.97 -0.27
C ASN A 231 -28.33 -6.01 -0.83
N ASN A 232 -29.07 -4.90 -0.72
CA ASN A 232 -30.43 -4.73 -1.26
C ASN A 232 -31.37 -5.92 -1.01
N GLY A 233 -31.35 -6.47 0.23
CA GLY A 233 -32.16 -7.60 0.62
C GLY A 233 -31.69 -8.98 0.12
N GLY A 234 -30.58 -9.02 -0.64
CA GLY A 234 -29.93 -10.25 -1.11
C GLY A 234 -28.75 -10.65 -0.23
N LYS A 235 -28.42 -11.94 -0.26
CA LYS A 235 -27.29 -12.56 0.42
C LYS A 235 -26.36 -13.13 -0.65
N PHE A 236 -25.15 -12.60 -0.71
CA PHE A 236 -24.16 -12.91 -1.76
C PHE A 236 -22.94 -13.57 -1.14
N ARG A 237 -22.53 -14.71 -1.66
CA ARG A 237 -21.30 -15.38 -1.22
C ARG A 237 -20.16 -15.07 -2.17
N ILE A 238 -19.02 -14.68 -1.64
CA ILE A 238 -17.77 -14.55 -2.39
C ILE A 238 -17.31 -15.94 -2.84
N THR A 239 -17.27 -16.16 -4.14
CA THR A 239 -16.94 -17.46 -4.74
C THR A 239 -15.63 -17.45 -5.50
N ARG A 240 -15.23 -16.30 -6.05
CA ARG A 240 -14.10 -16.20 -6.98
C ARG A 240 -13.41 -14.86 -6.88
N MET A 241 -12.11 -14.85 -7.10
CA MET A 241 -11.31 -13.66 -7.37
C MET A 241 -11.07 -13.53 -8.88
N MET A 242 -11.16 -12.33 -9.42
CA MET A 242 -10.83 -12.06 -10.82
C MET A 242 -9.32 -12.09 -11.00
N LEU A 243 -8.85 -12.93 -11.92
CA LEU A 243 -7.44 -13.02 -12.27
C LEU A 243 -7.16 -12.07 -13.44
N THR A 244 -6.33 -11.06 -13.21
CA THR A 244 -5.92 -10.11 -14.27
C THR A 244 -4.69 -10.59 -15.03
N SER A 245 -3.89 -11.42 -14.41
CA SER A 245 -2.71 -12.10 -14.94
C SER A 245 -2.41 -13.31 -14.07
N ASP A 246 -1.42 -14.11 -14.44
CA ASP A 246 -0.94 -15.18 -13.56
C ASP A 246 -0.56 -14.56 -12.19
N PRO A 247 -1.17 -15.00 -11.08
CA PRO A 247 -0.95 -14.36 -9.79
C PRO A 247 0.50 -14.51 -9.37
N GLN A 248 1.25 -13.42 -9.41
CA GLN A 248 2.65 -13.43 -9.00
C GLN A 248 2.76 -13.80 -7.52
N ARG A 249 3.54 -14.82 -7.25
CA ARG A 249 3.89 -15.22 -5.90
C ARG A 249 4.80 -14.18 -5.27
N ASN A 250 4.35 -13.61 -4.15
CA ASN A 250 5.17 -12.71 -3.36
C ASN A 250 5.63 -13.41 -2.08
N THR A 251 6.87 -13.17 -1.71
CA THR A 251 7.46 -13.62 -0.45
C THR A 251 7.69 -12.41 0.44
N PHE A 252 7.43 -12.57 1.73
CA PHE A 252 7.58 -11.49 2.70
C PHE A 252 8.40 -11.97 3.89
N ILE A 253 9.29 -11.10 4.35
CA ILE A 253 10.03 -11.27 5.60
C ILE A 253 9.66 -10.14 6.55
N TYR A 254 9.45 -10.44 7.82
CA TYR A 254 9.09 -9.43 8.84
C TYR A 254 9.85 -9.62 10.13
N ASN A 255 10.06 -8.53 10.86
CA ASN A 255 10.60 -8.56 12.20
C ASN A 255 9.45 -8.73 13.21
N PRO A 256 9.41 -9.85 13.96
CA PRO A 256 8.33 -10.10 14.93
C PRO A 256 8.33 -9.14 16.12
N LYS A 257 9.43 -8.42 16.39
CA LYS A 257 9.53 -7.44 17.48
C LYS A 257 8.96 -6.08 17.10
N THR A 258 9.11 -5.68 15.83
CA THR A 258 8.72 -4.33 15.39
C THR A 258 7.49 -4.33 14.49
N GLY A 259 7.18 -5.44 13.80
CA GLY A 259 6.19 -5.49 12.75
C GLY A 259 6.65 -4.88 11.42
N TYR A 260 7.93 -4.53 11.30
CA TYR A 260 8.51 -4.07 10.05
C TYR A 260 8.58 -5.22 9.04
N ILE A 261 8.12 -4.98 7.81
CA ILE A 261 8.02 -6.00 6.76
C ILE A 261 8.76 -5.58 5.50
N ASN A 262 9.28 -6.56 4.79
CA ASN A 262 9.81 -6.37 3.46
C ASN A 262 9.29 -7.41 2.47
N LYS A 263 9.08 -6.99 1.23
CA LYS A 263 8.65 -7.80 0.10
C LYS A 263 9.87 -8.35 -0.62
N ASN A 264 9.76 -9.53 -1.27
CA ASN A 264 10.82 -10.19 -2.03
C ASN A 264 12.00 -10.67 -1.16
N ALA A 265 11.69 -11.39 -0.09
CA ALA A 265 12.66 -11.93 0.87
C ALA A 265 13.80 -12.76 0.26
N GLU A 266 13.61 -13.34 -0.93
CA GLU A 266 14.59 -14.21 -1.58
C GLU A 266 15.80 -13.44 -2.16
N ASN A 267 15.63 -12.14 -2.45
CA ASN A 267 16.65 -11.28 -3.06
C ASN A 267 17.25 -10.25 -2.08
N SER A 268 16.87 -10.25 -0.81
CA SER A 268 17.19 -9.17 0.13
C SER A 268 18.15 -9.60 1.22
N THR A 269 19.40 -9.83 0.88
CA THR A 269 20.46 -10.14 1.86
C THR A 269 20.80 -8.97 2.80
N ASN A 270 20.40 -7.74 2.49
CA ASN A 270 20.88 -6.54 3.17
C ASN A 270 19.76 -5.54 3.59
N GLN A 271 18.55 -6.01 3.81
CA GLN A 271 17.47 -5.10 4.25
C GLN A 271 17.50 -4.90 5.76
N VAL A 272 17.44 -3.64 6.17
CA VAL A 272 17.50 -3.19 7.56
C VAL A 272 16.11 -2.78 8.04
N ASP A 273 15.76 -3.21 9.24
CA ASP A 273 14.58 -2.69 9.94
C ASP A 273 14.81 -1.24 10.34
N VAL A 274 14.06 -0.32 9.78
CA VAL A 274 14.21 1.13 10.03
C VAL A 274 13.96 1.55 11.49
N ILE A 275 13.34 0.67 12.29
CA ILE A 275 13.06 0.94 13.70
C ILE A 275 14.25 0.56 14.57
N THR A 276 14.88 -0.58 14.31
CA THR A 276 15.99 -1.10 15.11
C THR A 276 17.37 -0.79 14.54
N GLY A 277 17.43 -0.49 13.23
CA GLY A 277 18.70 -0.38 12.53
C GLY A 277 19.41 -1.74 12.31
N GLU A 278 18.74 -2.87 12.63
CA GLU A 278 19.32 -4.21 12.51
C GLU A 278 18.93 -4.85 11.17
N PRO A 279 19.80 -5.67 10.58
CA PRO A 279 19.44 -6.46 9.40
C PRO A 279 18.24 -7.37 9.68
N LEU A 280 17.34 -7.49 8.72
CA LEU A 280 16.18 -8.39 8.83
C LEU A 280 16.57 -9.87 8.91
N GLN A 281 17.82 -10.24 8.56
CA GLN A 281 18.33 -11.60 8.69
C GLN A 281 18.64 -11.97 10.14
N GLY A 282 18.28 -13.19 10.53
CA GLY A 282 18.59 -13.78 11.84
C GLY A 282 17.46 -13.73 12.86
N ASN A 283 16.82 -12.59 13.06
CA ASN A 283 15.69 -12.43 13.99
C ASN A 283 14.32 -12.34 13.29
N SER A 284 14.30 -12.39 11.97
CA SER A 284 13.10 -12.19 11.16
C SER A 284 12.40 -13.51 10.82
N ARG A 285 11.12 -13.43 10.53
CA ARG A 285 10.29 -14.57 10.13
C ARG A 285 9.75 -14.38 8.72
N LEU A 286 9.72 -15.46 7.95
CA LEU A 286 9.03 -15.49 6.67
C LEU A 286 7.52 -15.61 6.89
N ILE A 287 6.73 -14.85 6.15
CA ILE A 287 5.30 -15.12 6.02
C ILE A 287 5.17 -16.33 5.10
N GLY A 288 4.97 -17.51 5.72
CA GLY A 288 4.85 -18.76 4.99
C GLY A 288 3.62 -18.81 4.08
N GLY A 289 3.73 -19.55 2.96
CA GLY A 289 2.65 -19.77 2.01
C GLY A 289 2.74 -18.90 0.75
N TYR A 290 1.71 -19.04 -0.08
CA TYR A 290 1.60 -18.34 -1.36
C TYR A 290 0.87 -17.01 -1.14
N CYS A 291 1.58 -15.89 -1.13
CA CYS A 291 0.98 -14.58 -0.93
C CYS A 291 0.66 -13.92 -2.27
N ILE A 292 -0.61 -13.57 -2.48
CA ILE A 292 -1.09 -12.88 -3.68
C ILE A 292 -1.83 -11.59 -3.31
N PRO A 293 -1.73 -10.55 -4.14
CA PRO A 293 -2.49 -9.32 -3.92
C PRO A 293 -3.99 -9.61 -4.01
N ALA A 294 -4.77 -8.99 -3.15
CA ALA A 294 -6.22 -9.08 -3.21
C ALA A 294 -6.74 -8.34 -4.45
N GLY A 295 -7.39 -9.09 -5.36
CA GLY A 295 -8.04 -8.57 -6.56
C GLY A 295 -9.52 -8.34 -6.38
N ASP A 296 -10.19 -7.88 -7.44
CA ASP A 296 -11.65 -7.77 -7.47
C ASP A 296 -12.31 -9.14 -7.31
N MET A 297 -13.42 -9.18 -6.58
CA MET A 297 -14.09 -10.42 -6.23
C MET A 297 -15.42 -10.58 -6.96
N ILE A 298 -15.86 -11.81 -7.10
CA ILE A 298 -17.19 -12.16 -7.62
C ILE A 298 -17.98 -12.82 -6.51
N ALA A 299 -19.18 -12.31 -6.28
CA ALA A 299 -20.12 -12.83 -5.32
C ALA A 299 -21.42 -13.25 -6.03
N ILE A 300 -21.92 -14.42 -5.69
CA ILE A 300 -23.13 -15.00 -6.30
C ILE A 300 -24.25 -14.97 -5.25
N GLU A 301 -25.46 -14.57 -5.67
CA GLU A 301 -26.65 -14.58 -4.83
C GLU A 301 -27.01 -16.02 -4.44
N GLU A 302 -27.09 -16.29 -3.14
CA GLU A 302 -27.54 -17.59 -2.61
C GLU A 302 -29.03 -17.59 -2.32
N GLU A 303 -29.44 -16.75 -1.37
CA GLU A 303 -30.81 -16.68 -0.86
C GLU A 303 -31.15 -15.24 -0.47
N LYS A 304 -32.43 -14.96 -0.24
CA LYS A 304 -32.86 -13.71 0.36
C LYS A 304 -32.51 -13.67 1.84
N ILE A 305 -32.34 -12.47 2.37
CA ILE A 305 -32.12 -12.25 3.80
C ILE A 305 -33.36 -12.73 4.57
N THR A 306 -33.18 -13.59 5.57
CA THR A 306 -34.23 -13.97 6.51
C THR A 306 -34.27 -12.99 7.69
N CYS A 307 -35.39 -12.93 8.40
CA CYS A 307 -35.53 -12.09 9.62
C CYS A 307 -34.80 -12.70 10.83
N GLN A 308 -34.24 -13.89 10.73
CA GLN A 308 -33.53 -14.56 11.82
C GLN A 308 -32.10 -14.02 11.93
N GLU A 309 -31.84 -13.19 12.93
CA GLU A 309 -30.51 -12.62 13.20
C GLU A 309 -29.46 -13.68 13.52
N GLU A 310 -29.86 -14.83 14.04
CA GLU A 310 -28.99 -15.97 14.38
C GLU A 310 -28.28 -16.56 13.17
N GLU A 311 -28.83 -16.43 11.97
CA GLU A 311 -28.21 -16.84 10.72
C GLU A 311 -27.11 -15.90 10.23
N ARG A 312 -27.01 -14.69 10.79
CA ARG A 312 -25.94 -13.74 10.49
C ARG A 312 -24.63 -14.16 11.16
N SER A 313 -24.06 -15.22 10.68
CA SER A 313 -22.77 -15.72 11.14
C SER A 313 -21.67 -14.66 10.86
N ARG A 314 -21.30 -13.91 11.88
CA ARG A 314 -20.10 -13.06 11.86
C ARG A 314 -18.86 -13.94 12.02
N LYS A 315 -18.46 -14.59 10.93
CA LYS A 315 -17.18 -15.30 10.91
C LYS A 315 -16.08 -14.27 10.74
N SER A 316 -15.33 -14.00 11.78
CA SER A 316 -14.20 -13.07 11.75
C SER A 316 -13.01 -13.71 11.02
N TYR A 317 -12.36 -12.91 10.17
CA TYR A 317 -11.08 -13.26 9.56
C TYR A 317 -9.94 -12.77 10.45
N LYS A 318 -8.86 -13.54 10.53
CA LYS A 318 -7.62 -13.07 11.13
C LYS A 318 -6.89 -12.19 10.11
N THR A 319 -6.70 -10.93 10.46
CA THR A 319 -5.93 -9.96 9.69
C THR A 319 -4.69 -9.58 10.50
N ASP A 320 -3.53 -9.70 9.87
CA ASP A 320 -2.27 -9.24 10.43
C ASP A 320 -1.85 -7.98 9.69
N ILE A 321 -1.30 -7.01 10.41
CA ILE A 321 -0.88 -5.71 9.86
C ILE A 321 0.62 -5.56 10.08
N TYR A 322 1.29 -5.10 9.02
CA TYR A 322 2.73 -4.83 9.02
C TYR A 322 2.97 -3.49 8.31
N PHE A 323 4.17 -2.95 8.46
CA PHE A 323 4.53 -1.70 7.81
C PHE A 323 5.95 -1.73 7.26
N SER A 324 6.18 -0.87 6.25
CA SER A 324 7.51 -0.58 5.71
C SER A 324 7.61 0.89 5.33
N SER A 325 8.82 1.39 5.21
CA SER A 325 9.10 2.73 4.72
C SER A 325 10.09 2.65 3.56
N ASP A 326 9.78 3.35 2.47
CA ASP A 326 10.64 3.39 1.29
C ASP A 326 11.76 4.42 1.45
N ASP A 327 11.59 5.44 2.31
CA ASP A 327 12.62 6.43 2.64
C ASP A 327 12.85 6.55 4.16
N PRO A 328 13.79 5.78 4.71
CA PRO A 328 14.15 5.86 6.13
C PRO A 328 14.59 7.27 6.58
N ARG A 329 15.07 8.11 5.65
CA ARG A 329 15.54 9.46 5.96
C ARG A 329 14.41 10.46 6.21
N SER A 330 13.19 10.14 5.76
CA SER A 330 12.00 10.97 6.01
C SER A 330 11.41 10.75 7.41
N ILE A 331 11.89 9.77 8.17
CA ILE A 331 11.39 9.43 9.49
C ILE A 331 11.89 10.46 10.51
N SER A 332 10.97 11.16 11.16
CA SER A 332 11.26 12.04 12.29
C SER A 332 11.15 11.25 13.59
N GLU A 333 12.10 11.43 14.50
CA GLU A 333 12.10 10.79 15.82
C GLU A 333 12.00 11.83 16.92
N SER A 334 11.13 11.59 17.89
CA SER A 334 11.06 12.35 19.14
C SER A 334 11.29 11.44 20.32
N LYS A 335 12.17 11.87 21.21
CA LYS A 335 12.47 11.18 22.47
C LYS A 335 11.69 11.81 23.61
N LEU A 336 10.90 11.01 24.29
CA LEU A 336 10.22 11.42 25.50
C LEU A 336 11.10 11.12 26.71
N ARG A 337 11.47 12.16 27.47
CA ARG A 337 12.30 12.04 28.65
C ARG A 337 11.72 12.81 29.81
N LEU A 338 11.89 12.29 31.01
CA LEU A 338 11.64 13.01 32.28
C LEU A 338 12.94 13.02 33.10
N GLY A 339 13.68 14.12 33.03
CA GLY A 339 15.05 14.16 33.51
C GLY A 339 15.94 13.19 32.73
N GLU A 340 16.66 12.31 33.46
CA GLU A 340 17.51 11.29 32.84
C GLU A 340 16.73 10.03 32.35
N ASN A 341 15.46 9.88 32.78
CA ASN A 341 14.68 8.69 32.46
C ASN A 341 14.12 8.77 31.08
N HIS A 342 14.49 7.80 30.24
CA HIS A 342 13.89 7.60 28.91
C HIS A 342 12.53 6.90 29.04
N LEU A 343 11.46 7.53 28.52
CA LEU A 343 10.09 7.04 28.63
C LEU A 343 9.61 6.34 27.37
N ALA A 344 9.83 6.96 26.21
CA ALA A 344 9.43 6.39 24.91
C ALA A 344 10.20 7.04 23.76
N ASN A 345 10.26 6.33 22.62
CA ASN A 345 10.56 6.92 21.32
C ASN A 345 9.26 7.02 20.53
N ILE A 346 9.01 8.17 19.92
CA ILE A 346 7.92 8.37 18.96
C ILE A 346 8.54 8.68 17.61
N ARG A 347 8.19 7.89 16.59
CA ARG A 347 8.63 8.12 15.21
C ARG A 347 7.45 8.48 14.36
N TYR A 348 7.56 9.55 13.62
CA TYR A 348 6.64 9.88 12.53
C TYR A 348 7.20 9.33 11.24
N ILE A 349 6.40 8.52 10.53
CA ILE A 349 6.78 7.84 9.30
C ILE A 349 5.85 8.37 8.20
N PRO A 350 6.30 9.34 7.40
CA PRO A 350 5.52 9.84 6.27
C PRO A 350 5.44 8.77 5.17
N SER A 351 4.34 8.75 4.45
CA SER A 351 4.12 7.83 3.32
C SER A 351 4.46 6.37 3.63
N CYS A 352 4.16 5.95 4.86
CA CYS A 352 4.40 4.59 5.35
C CYS A 352 3.54 3.60 4.54
N ARG A 353 4.15 2.55 4.01
CA ARG A 353 3.44 1.45 3.35
C ARG A 353 2.92 0.49 4.41
N ILE A 354 1.61 0.33 4.46
CA ILE A 354 0.92 -0.57 5.39
C ILE A 354 0.45 -1.79 4.61
N THR A 355 0.87 -2.97 5.02
CA THR A 355 0.51 -4.25 4.40
C THR A 355 -0.41 -5.03 5.32
N TYR A 356 -1.61 -5.32 4.84
CA TYR A 356 -2.62 -6.12 5.51
C TYR A 356 -2.61 -7.53 4.93
N PHE A 357 -2.59 -8.56 5.78
CA PHE A 357 -2.70 -9.95 5.38
C PHE A 357 -3.99 -10.56 5.89
N LEU A 358 -4.67 -11.31 5.04
CA LEU A 358 -5.78 -12.17 5.37
C LEU A 358 -5.29 -13.61 5.30
N SER A 359 -5.06 -14.23 6.46
CA SER A 359 -4.38 -15.51 6.54
C SER A 359 -5.33 -16.70 6.78
N SER A 360 -6.40 -16.50 7.52
CA SER A 360 -7.34 -17.56 7.87
C SER A 360 -8.71 -17.03 8.29
N LYS A 361 -9.67 -17.94 8.35
CA LYS A 361 -11.00 -17.72 8.89
C LYS A 361 -11.12 -18.52 10.19
N ASN A 362 -11.10 -17.84 11.35
CA ASN A 362 -11.16 -18.46 12.68
C ASN A 362 -10.12 -19.57 12.90
N ASP A 363 -9.02 -19.20 13.52
CA ASP A 363 -8.02 -20.06 14.16
C ASP A 363 -7.38 -21.24 13.41
N ASP A 364 -6.12 -21.38 13.69
CA ASP A 364 -5.22 -22.54 13.68
C ASP A 364 -4.65 -23.08 12.37
N ASN A 365 -5.15 -22.78 11.19
CA ASN A 365 -4.45 -23.14 9.97
C ASN A 365 -3.83 -21.92 9.24
N ALA A 366 -2.62 -21.58 9.66
CA ALA A 366 -1.80 -20.52 9.10
C ALA A 366 -1.44 -20.69 7.59
N ASN A 367 -2.02 -21.70 6.91
CA ASN A 367 -1.67 -22.07 5.54
C ASN A 367 -2.39 -21.25 4.45
N GLY A 368 -3.37 -20.43 4.82
CA GLY A 368 -4.16 -19.66 3.87
C GLY A 368 -5.41 -20.37 3.35
N PHE A 369 -6.00 -19.83 2.29
CA PHE A 369 -7.25 -20.30 1.70
C PHE A 369 -7.01 -21.18 0.48
N PRO A 370 -7.73 -22.31 0.32
CA PRO A 370 -7.62 -23.13 -0.89
C PRO A 370 -8.15 -22.36 -2.10
N PHE A 371 -7.36 -22.28 -3.15
CA PHE A 371 -7.57 -21.45 -4.32
C PHE A 371 -7.22 -22.21 -5.59
N ASP A 372 -8.07 -22.11 -6.60
CA ASP A 372 -7.82 -22.61 -7.94
C ASP A 372 -7.13 -21.53 -8.76
N THR A 373 -5.86 -21.70 -9.06
CA THR A 373 -5.06 -20.71 -9.78
C THR A 373 -5.47 -20.51 -11.25
N GLN A 374 -6.20 -21.43 -11.84
CA GLN A 374 -6.68 -21.33 -13.23
C GLN A 374 -8.01 -20.60 -13.33
N THR A 375 -8.95 -20.91 -12.40
CA THR A 375 -10.30 -20.35 -12.46
C THR A 375 -10.51 -19.15 -11.55
N GLY A 376 -9.61 -18.93 -10.57
CA GLY A 376 -9.79 -17.93 -9.52
C GLY A 376 -10.82 -18.30 -8.46
N GLU A 377 -11.31 -19.54 -8.43
CA GLU A 377 -12.31 -19.99 -7.48
C GLU A 377 -11.74 -20.25 -6.08
N TRP A 378 -12.48 -19.81 -5.08
CA TRP A 378 -12.25 -20.19 -3.69
C TRP A 378 -12.85 -21.59 -3.46
N ILE A 379 -12.01 -22.52 -3.06
CA ILE A 379 -12.36 -23.93 -2.97
C ILE A 379 -12.67 -24.29 -1.51
N SER A 380 -13.73 -25.09 -1.28
CA SER A 380 -14.00 -25.62 0.06
C SER A 380 -12.93 -26.66 0.46
N GLN A 381 -12.71 -26.83 1.77
CA GLN A 381 -11.74 -27.83 2.28
C GLN A 381 -12.02 -29.25 1.78
N GLU A 382 -13.31 -29.61 1.64
CA GLU A 382 -13.71 -30.93 1.14
C GLU A 382 -13.33 -31.11 -0.35
N ARG A 383 -13.58 -30.08 -1.17
CA ARG A 383 -13.22 -30.10 -2.59
C ARG A 383 -11.70 -30.04 -2.78
N ALA A 384 -10.99 -29.30 -1.92
CA ALA A 384 -9.52 -29.25 -1.93
C ALA A 384 -8.88 -30.62 -1.69
N ALA A 385 -9.46 -31.41 -0.75
CA ALA A 385 -8.99 -32.77 -0.51
C ALA A 385 -9.19 -33.71 -1.70
N LYS A 386 -10.27 -33.50 -2.49
CA LYS A 386 -10.53 -34.26 -3.72
C LYS A 386 -9.55 -33.85 -4.83
N LEU A 387 -9.38 -32.57 -5.06
CA LEU A 387 -8.47 -32.04 -6.08
C LEU A 387 -7.03 -32.46 -5.83
N ARG A 388 -6.56 -32.50 -4.59
CA ARG A 388 -5.21 -33.03 -4.27
C ARG A 388 -5.01 -34.48 -4.71
N LYS A 389 -6.06 -35.32 -4.61
CA LYS A 389 -6.00 -36.69 -5.11
C LYS A 389 -5.96 -36.74 -6.64
N GLU A 390 -6.71 -35.89 -7.28
CA GLU A 390 -6.73 -35.75 -8.75
C GLU A 390 -5.41 -35.25 -9.29
N GLU A 391 -4.78 -34.27 -8.64
CA GLU A 391 -3.43 -33.77 -8.99
C GLU A 391 -2.36 -34.86 -8.93
N GLN A 392 -2.47 -35.80 -7.96
CA GLN A 392 -1.54 -36.93 -7.86
C GLN A 392 -1.68 -37.92 -9.01
N THR A 393 -2.85 -38.01 -9.61
CA THR A 393 -3.16 -38.97 -10.68
C THR A 393 -3.06 -38.34 -12.08
N ASN A 394 -3.19 -37.01 -12.21
CA ASN A 394 -3.18 -36.30 -13.48
C ASN A 394 -2.13 -35.16 -13.48
N PRO A 395 -0.97 -35.34 -14.16
CA PRO A 395 0.08 -34.34 -14.22
C PRO A 395 -0.33 -32.99 -14.81
N GLN A 396 -1.41 -32.93 -15.65
CA GLN A 396 -1.91 -31.70 -16.22
C GLN A 396 -2.64 -30.81 -15.19
N MET A 397 -2.99 -31.35 -14.04
CA MET A 397 -3.63 -30.63 -12.94
C MET A 397 -2.64 -30.21 -11.86
N ALA A 398 -1.35 -30.54 -12.00
CA ALA A 398 -0.33 -30.22 -11.02
C ALA A 398 -0.21 -28.71 -10.79
N GLY A 399 -0.24 -28.28 -9.54
CA GLY A 399 -0.10 -26.88 -9.14
C GLY A 399 -1.36 -26.02 -9.27
N ARG A 400 -2.49 -26.59 -9.70
CA ARG A 400 -3.76 -25.89 -9.82
C ARG A 400 -4.32 -25.48 -8.45
N LEU A 401 -4.26 -26.37 -7.47
CA LEU A 401 -4.68 -26.08 -6.11
C LEU A 401 -3.53 -25.46 -5.32
N GLN A 402 -3.69 -24.22 -4.91
CA GLN A 402 -2.75 -23.53 -4.02
C GLN A 402 -3.45 -23.06 -2.74
N TYR A 403 -2.70 -23.02 -1.64
CA TYR A 403 -3.15 -22.36 -0.41
C TYR A 403 -2.58 -20.95 -0.39
N VAL A 404 -3.44 -19.96 -0.52
CA VAL A 404 -3.04 -18.57 -0.68
C VAL A 404 -3.42 -17.70 0.52
N LYS A 405 -2.55 -16.76 0.85
CA LYS A 405 -2.83 -15.64 1.74
C LYS A 405 -3.05 -14.40 0.88
N LEU A 406 -4.14 -13.70 1.13
CA LEU A 406 -4.41 -12.44 0.47
C LEU A 406 -3.71 -11.30 1.20
N PHE A 407 -3.14 -10.38 0.45
CA PHE A 407 -2.63 -9.14 1.02
C PHE A 407 -3.14 -7.92 0.27
N ALA A 408 -3.19 -6.79 0.98
CA ALA A 408 -3.47 -5.48 0.41
C ALA A 408 -2.49 -4.47 0.99
N GLU A 409 -2.01 -3.56 0.15
CA GLU A 409 -1.09 -2.51 0.53
C GLU A 409 -1.77 -1.16 0.40
N THR A 410 -1.51 -0.29 1.37
CA THR A 410 -1.93 1.12 1.34
C THR A 410 -0.79 1.98 1.83
N THR A 411 -0.74 3.23 1.36
CA THR A 411 0.22 4.21 1.85
C THR A 411 -0.50 5.19 2.76
N ALA A 412 0.07 5.48 3.93
CA ALA A 412 -0.49 6.42 4.90
C ALA A 412 0.62 6.99 5.78
N ASN A 413 0.40 8.16 6.36
CA ASN A 413 1.28 8.65 7.40
C ASN A 413 1.02 7.90 8.70
N ALA A 414 2.06 7.62 9.45
CA ALA A 414 1.95 6.84 10.67
C ALA A 414 2.83 7.40 11.80
N ILE A 415 2.43 7.12 13.04
CA ILE A 415 3.32 7.23 14.20
C ILE A 415 3.59 5.84 14.76
N TYR A 416 4.84 5.62 15.10
CA TYR A 416 5.31 4.41 15.75
C TYR A 416 5.86 4.75 17.13
N ILE A 417 5.25 4.24 18.20
CA ILE A 417 5.61 4.54 19.58
C ILE A 417 6.24 3.29 20.21
N GLN A 418 7.46 3.44 20.68
CA GLN A 418 8.18 2.42 21.47
C GLN A 418 8.20 2.83 22.95
N PRO A 419 7.29 2.32 23.78
CA PRO A 419 7.31 2.60 25.21
C PRO A 419 8.45 1.87 25.90
N SER A 420 9.06 2.51 26.91
CA SER A 420 9.97 1.85 27.84
C SER A 420 9.22 1.31 29.06
N GLN A 421 9.85 0.45 29.84
CA GLN A 421 9.29 -0.04 31.10
C GLN A 421 9.11 1.09 32.16
N ALA A 422 9.81 2.21 32.01
CA ALA A 422 9.64 3.38 32.87
C ALA A 422 8.31 4.12 32.57
N LEU A 423 7.79 3.99 31.37
CA LEU A 423 6.50 4.59 30.97
C LEU A 423 5.33 3.66 31.24
N LEU A 424 5.43 2.42 30.77
CA LEU A 424 4.37 1.41 30.85
C LEU A 424 4.91 0.12 31.43
N LEU A 425 4.16 -0.45 32.35
CA LEU A 425 4.46 -1.81 32.81
C LEU A 425 4.32 -2.81 31.66
N PRO A 426 5.11 -3.90 31.64
CA PRO A 426 5.02 -4.95 30.62
C PRO A 426 3.69 -5.70 30.69
N ASP A 427 2.61 -5.08 30.22
CA ASP A 427 1.25 -5.61 30.19
C ASP A 427 0.55 -5.19 28.90
N LYS A 428 0.19 -6.16 28.05
CA LYS A 428 -0.53 -5.90 26.79
C LYS A 428 -1.85 -5.15 26.99
N ALA A 429 -2.54 -5.35 28.11
CA ALA A 429 -3.76 -4.64 28.40
C ALA A 429 -3.49 -3.15 28.69
N ALA A 430 -2.42 -2.82 29.38
CA ALA A 430 -2.00 -1.43 29.58
C ALA A 430 -1.64 -0.75 28.25
N VAL A 431 -0.84 -1.41 27.40
CA VAL A 431 -0.47 -0.89 26.08
C VAL A 431 -1.71 -0.69 25.20
N ARG A 432 -2.65 -1.63 25.20
CA ARG A 432 -3.88 -1.54 24.44
C ARG A 432 -4.80 -0.42 24.95
N THR A 433 -4.91 -0.28 26.25
CA THR A 433 -5.68 0.81 26.87
C THR A 433 -5.10 2.16 26.49
N PHE A 434 -3.76 2.30 26.57
CA PHE A 434 -3.09 3.53 26.16
C PHE A 434 -3.28 3.83 24.68
N LEU A 435 -3.18 2.83 23.79
CA LEU A 435 -3.46 2.98 22.36
C LEU A 435 -4.85 3.61 22.13
N TYR A 436 -5.90 3.07 22.76
CA TYR A 436 -7.26 3.56 22.54
C TYR A 436 -7.49 4.93 23.19
N ALA A 437 -6.93 5.19 24.38
CA ALA A 437 -7.02 6.51 25.00
C ALA A 437 -6.31 7.58 24.15
N PHE A 438 -5.15 7.28 23.63
CA PHE A 438 -4.38 8.19 22.80
C PHE A 438 -5.06 8.42 21.44
N LYS A 439 -5.55 7.34 20.80
CA LYS A 439 -6.31 7.41 19.53
C LYS A 439 -7.55 8.26 19.69
N GLN A 440 -8.39 8.02 20.70
CA GLN A 440 -9.60 8.80 20.94
C GLN A 440 -9.30 10.27 21.26
N ALA A 441 -8.21 10.53 21.97
CA ALA A 441 -7.76 11.90 22.24
C ALA A 441 -7.34 12.63 20.95
N ILE A 442 -6.71 11.93 20.01
CA ILE A 442 -6.38 12.48 18.68
C ILE A 442 -7.67 12.82 17.93
N GLU A 443 -8.65 11.90 17.90
CA GLU A 443 -9.95 12.11 17.27
C GLU A 443 -10.65 13.37 17.82
N ASP A 444 -10.69 13.51 19.14
CA ASP A 444 -11.34 14.62 19.82
C ASP A 444 -10.62 15.97 19.60
N VAL A 445 -9.28 15.99 19.75
CA VAL A 445 -8.49 17.23 19.63
C VAL A 445 -8.50 17.79 18.21
N PHE A 446 -8.43 16.90 17.23
CA PHE A 446 -8.37 17.30 15.82
C PHE A 446 -9.74 17.25 15.13
N GLN A 447 -10.79 16.79 15.83
CA GLN A 447 -12.17 16.68 15.33
C GLN A 447 -12.27 15.83 14.06
N ILE A 448 -11.65 14.65 14.10
CA ILE A 448 -11.66 13.66 13.03
C ILE A 448 -12.51 12.46 13.41
N GLU A 449 -13.03 11.75 12.40
CA GLU A 449 -13.84 10.56 12.65
C GLU A 449 -12.97 9.36 13.06
N GLY A 450 -13.50 8.50 13.91
CA GLY A 450 -12.79 7.30 14.39
C GLY A 450 -12.42 6.30 13.30
N SER A 451 -13.03 6.41 12.12
CA SER A 451 -12.70 5.63 10.91
C SER A 451 -11.48 6.17 10.15
N GLU A 452 -11.12 7.43 10.37
CA GLU A 452 -10.01 8.11 9.65
C GLU A 452 -8.65 7.82 10.26
N ILE A 453 -8.60 7.26 11.47
CA ILE A 453 -7.37 6.82 12.14
C ILE A 453 -7.47 5.35 12.50
N GLY A 454 -6.47 4.57 12.09
CA GLY A 454 -6.23 3.21 12.53
C GLY A 454 -5.23 3.16 13.67
N GLY A 455 -5.31 2.12 14.50
CA GLY A 455 -4.35 1.90 15.57
C GLY A 455 -4.20 0.41 15.88
N GLU A 456 -2.94 -0.06 15.94
CA GLU A 456 -2.61 -1.45 16.19
C GLU A 456 -1.43 -1.59 17.15
N ILE A 457 -1.37 -2.75 17.78
CA ILE A 457 -0.24 -3.13 18.62
C ILE A 457 0.73 -3.94 17.76
N MET A 458 1.97 -3.50 17.69
CA MET A 458 3.02 -4.12 16.91
C MET A 458 4.04 -4.82 17.80
N GLY A 459 4.45 -6.00 17.36
CA GLY A 459 5.49 -6.76 18.05
C GLY A 459 4.98 -7.81 19.03
N GLU A 460 5.83 -8.81 19.24
CA GLU A 460 5.61 -9.88 20.20
C GLU A 460 6.22 -9.50 21.56
N GLY A 461 5.62 -9.96 22.64
CA GLY A 461 6.10 -9.72 23.99
C GLY A 461 5.06 -9.09 24.90
N SER A 462 5.47 -8.75 26.14
CA SER A 462 4.61 -8.15 27.15
C SER A 462 4.51 -6.64 27.06
N LEU A 463 5.51 -5.99 26.42
CA LEU A 463 5.54 -4.54 26.15
C LEU A 463 5.68 -4.33 24.64
N PRO A 464 4.60 -4.53 23.87
CA PRO A 464 4.61 -4.30 22.44
C PRO A 464 4.62 -2.81 22.09
N ASN A 465 4.94 -2.51 20.85
CA ASN A 465 4.93 -1.15 20.31
C ASN A 465 3.51 -0.76 19.86
N ILE A 466 3.29 0.55 19.70
CA ILE A 466 2.02 1.12 19.25
C ILE A 466 2.22 1.73 17.88
N PHE A 467 1.34 1.38 16.96
CA PHE A 467 1.33 1.89 15.60
C PHE A 467 -0.01 2.56 15.31
N ILE A 468 0.00 3.86 15.00
CA ILE A 468 -1.19 4.64 14.68
C ILE A 468 -0.98 5.23 13.30
N TYR A 469 -1.99 5.12 12.43
CA TYR A 469 -1.89 5.54 11.04
C TYR A 469 -3.17 6.22 10.56
N GLU A 470 -3.01 7.12 9.59
CA GLU A 470 -4.13 7.84 8.98
C GLU A 470 -4.77 6.96 7.90
N ASN A 471 -6.06 6.65 8.05
CA ASN A 471 -6.83 5.91 7.05
C ASN A 471 -7.34 6.80 5.92
N ALA A 472 -7.42 8.12 6.18
CA ALA A 472 -7.86 9.08 5.18
C ALA A 472 -6.84 9.19 4.04
N GLU A 473 -7.34 9.24 2.82
CA GLU A 473 -6.48 9.53 1.66
C GLU A 473 -6.06 10.99 1.64
N GLY A 474 -4.85 11.20 1.15
CA GLY A 474 -4.26 12.53 1.11
C GLY A 474 -3.72 12.98 2.45
N SER A 475 -3.69 12.13 3.45
CA SER A 475 -3.27 12.39 4.83
C SER A 475 -3.96 13.60 5.47
N LEU A 476 -4.33 13.49 6.73
CA LEU A 476 -4.91 14.59 7.51
C LEU A 476 -3.82 15.55 8.05
N GLY A 477 -2.53 15.16 7.96
CA GLY A 477 -1.42 15.89 8.55
C GLY A 477 -1.49 16.03 10.08
N VAL A 478 -2.27 15.17 10.71
CA VAL A 478 -2.55 15.24 12.15
C VAL A 478 -1.41 14.60 12.93
N LEU A 479 -0.90 13.48 12.44
CA LEU A 479 0.11 12.71 13.13
C LEU A 479 1.47 13.42 13.14
N SER A 480 1.83 14.13 12.07
CA SER A 480 3.04 14.96 12.05
C SER A 480 2.99 16.06 13.11
N ARG A 481 1.83 16.68 13.31
CA ARG A 481 1.67 17.75 14.30
C ARG A 481 1.87 17.29 15.75
N ILE A 482 1.51 16.04 16.06
CA ILE A 482 1.73 15.47 17.39
C ILE A 482 3.23 15.36 17.69
N VAL A 483 4.05 15.08 16.68
CA VAL A 483 5.49 14.92 16.81
C VAL A 483 6.23 16.26 16.71
N GLU A 484 5.79 17.16 15.82
CA GLU A 484 6.48 18.41 15.50
C GLU A 484 6.04 19.61 16.37
N GLU A 485 4.77 19.61 16.83
CA GLU A 485 4.20 20.73 17.59
C GLU A 485 4.04 20.32 19.08
N PRO A 486 4.87 20.80 20.00
CA PRO A 486 4.77 20.45 21.43
C PRO A 486 3.41 20.77 22.06
N GLU A 487 2.72 21.80 21.55
CA GLU A 487 1.40 22.17 22.04
C GLU A 487 0.33 21.16 21.58
N SER A 488 0.40 20.68 20.34
CA SER A 488 -0.48 19.62 19.84
C SER A 488 -0.32 18.32 20.65
N TYR A 489 0.90 17.94 20.96
CA TYR A 489 1.20 16.82 21.85
C TYR A 489 0.56 17.00 23.23
N ARG A 490 0.77 18.15 23.88
CA ARG A 490 0.21 18.44 25.22
C ARG A 490 -1.30 18.36 25.24
N GLN A 491 -1.97 18.90 24.21
CA GLN A 491 -3.43 18.87 24.08
C GLN A 491 -3.94 17.43 23.95
N VAL A 492 -3.27 16.59 23.16
CA VAL A 492 -3.64 15.17 23.01
C VAL A 492 -3.44 14.42 24.32
N ILE A 493 -2.30 14.58 25.00
CA ILE A 493 -2.05 13.89 26.27
C ILE A 493 -3.03 14.35 27.37
N LYS A 494 -3.29 15.65 27.47
CA LYS A 494 -4.31 16.18 28.38
C LYS A 494 -5.67 15.60 28.08
N ARG A 495 -6.08 15.59 26.80
CA ARG A 495 -7.37 15.03 26.40
C ARG A 495 -7.46 13.53 26.69
N ALA A 496 -6.39 12.76 26.47
CA ALA A 496 -6.35 11.34 26.82
C ALA A 496 -6.56 11.12 28.33
N TYR A 497 -6.01 11.99 29.15
CA TYR A 497 -6.27 11.97 30.60
C TYR A 497 -7.74 12.30 30.91
N ASP A 498 -8.28 13.40 30.36
CA ASP A 498 -9.64 13.87 30.59
C ASP A 498 -10.72 12.88 30.13
N ILE A 499 -10.41 12.02 29.12
CA ILE A 499 -11.30 10.93 28.68
C ILE A 499 -11.37 9.82 29.73
N CYS A 500 -10.26 9.52 30.38
CA CYS A 500 -10.14 8.39 31.31
C CYS A 500 -10.48 8.76 32.74
N PHE A 501 -10.28 10.02 33.14
CA PHE A 501 -10.29 10.47 34.51
C PHE A 501 -10.98 11.84 34.67
N ASP A 502 -11.92 11.93 35.64
CA ASP A 502 -12.71 13.13 35.91
C ASP A 502 -12.11 14.03 37.02
N LYS A 503 -11.05 13.55 37.70
CA LYS A 503 -10.35 14.32 38.74
C LYS A 503 -8.89 14.50 38.34
N PRO A 504 -8.25 15.60 38.79
CA PRO A 504 -6.83 15.84 38.55
C PRO A 504 -5.91 14.81 39.26
N GLU A 505 -6.37 14.27 40.39
CA GLU A 505 -5.63 13.26 41.19
C GLU A 505 -6.57 12.24 41.81
N TYR A 506 -6.09 11.00 41.92
CA TYR A 506 -6.72 9.88 42.57
C TYR A 506 -5.82 9.26 43.60
N SER A 507 -6.39 8.95 44.79
CA SER A 507 -5.74 8.05 45.74
C SER A 507 -5.76 6.59 45.21
N ASN A 508 -4.91 5.73 45.77
CA ASN A 508 -4.89 4.32 45.36
C ASN A 508 -6.25 3.62 45.55
N ASP A 509 -6.98 3.97 46.62
CA ASP A 509 -8.28 3.39 46.92
C ASP A 509 -9.35 3.87 45.92
N GLU A 510 -9.35 5.17 45.59
CA GLU A 510 -10.23 5.72 44.55
C GLU A 510 -9.96 5.12 43.19
N LEU A 511 -8.66 5.01 42.80
CA LEU A 511 -8.27 4.41 41.52
C LEU A 511 -8.70 2.95 41.44
N SER A 512 -8.55 2.19 42.51
CA SER A 512 -8.97 0.78 42.56
C SER A 512 -10.49 0.61 42.47
N SER A 513 -11.26 1.59 42.89
CA SER A 513 -12.72 1.59 42.86
C SER A 513 -13.31 1.99 41.50
N LEU A 514 -12.51 2.55 40.57
CA LEU A 514 -12.97 2.91 39.24
C LEU A 514 -13.36 1.67 38.43
N SER A 515 -14.37 1.85 37.58
CA SER A 515 -14.67 0.88 36.51
C SER A 515 -13.47 0.74 35.55
N PRO A 516 -13.12 -0.45 35.09
CA PRO A 516 -12.05 -0.66 34.12
C PRO A 516 -12.20 0.19 32.87
N ALA A 517 -13.35 0.15 32.26
CA ALA A 517 -13.76 1.01 31.15
C ALA A 517 -15.26 0.83 30.90
N ASP A 518 -15.88 1.83 30.29
CA ASP A 518 -17.28 1.79 29.88
C ASP A 518 -17.50 2.65 28.61
N TYR A 519 -18.75 2.71 28.12
CA TYR A 519 -19.10 3.47 26.92
C TYR A 519 -19.13 4.99 27.14
N THR A 520 -18.97 5.47 28.35
CA THR A 520 -18.83 6.90 28.64
C THR A 520 -17.40 7.39 28.53
N ASN A 521 -16.43 6.45 28.52
CA ASN A 521 -15.00 6.75 28.39
C ASN A 521 -14.37 6.11 27.14
N LEU A 522 -13.82 4.91 27.22
CA LEU A 522 -13.00 4.33 26.14
C LEU A 522 -13.70 3.27 25.28
N LEU A 523 -14.81 2.67 25.76
CA LEU A 523 -15.43 1.62 24.99
C LEU A 523 -16.23 2.22 23.83
N ASN A 524 -16.01 1.71 22.62
CA ASN A 524 -16.76 2.11 21.43
C ASN A 524 -16.92 0.93 20.44
N TYR A 525 -17.60 1.17 19.34
CA TYR A 525 -17.84 0.14 18.32
C TYR A 525 -16.56 -0.42 17.72
N TYR A 526 -15.53 0.42 17.50
CA TYR A 526 -14.30 0.02 16.78
C TYR A 526 -13.37 -0.85 17.64
N ASN A 527 -13.46 -0.77 18.98
CA ASN A 527 -12.63 -1.56 19.88
C ASN A 527 -13.39 -2.72 20.56
N GLN A 528 -14.61 -3.01 20.13
CA GLN A 528 -15.46 -4.06 20.70
C GLN A 528 -14.79 -5.41 20.92
N PRO A 529 -13.92 -5.94 20.03
CA PRO A 529 -13.23 -7.21 20.26
C PRO A 529 -12.29 -7.22 21.46
N TYR A 530 -11.93 -6.04 21.96
CA TYR A 530 -10.93 -5.87 23.00
C TYR A 530 -11.48 -5.29 24.31
N HIS A 531 -12.79 -5.12 24.45
CA HIS A 531 -13.41 -4.50 25.64
C HIS A 531 -12.93 -5.09 26.96
N GLN A 532 -12.73 -6.43 27.02
CA GLN A 532 -12.25 -7.11 28.22
C GLN A 532 -10.77 -6.83 28.55
N GLN A 533 -10.02 -6.23 27.63
CA GLN A 533 -8.59 -5.92 27.78
C GLN A 533 -8.34 -4.44 28.04
N ILE A 534 -9.39 -3.61 28.04
CA ILE A 534 -9.28 -2.16 28.25
C ILE A 534 -9.54 -1.86 29.72
N ASP A 535 -8.55 -1.25 30.39
CA ASP A 535 -8.62 -0.90 31.82
C ASP A 535 -7.85 0.41 32.08
N VAL A 536 -8.61 1.51 32.25
CA VAL A 536 -8.05 2.87 32.43
C VAL A 536 -7.14 2.98 33.64
N ARG A 537 -7.36 2.18 34.70
CA ARG A 537 -6.57 2.19 35.93
C ARG A 537 -5.09 1.86 35.65
N LYS A 538 -4.82 1.05 34.63
CA LYS A 538 -3.47 0.61 34.24
C LYS A 538 -2.62 1.71 33.60
N ILE A 539 -3.25 2.77 33.11
CA ILE A 539 -2.55 3.86 32.40
C ILE A 539 -2.57 5.20 33.18
N TYR A 540 -3.10 5.21 34.38
CA TYR A 540 -3.16 6.44 35.20
C TYR A 540 -1.79 7.10 35.38
N ASN A 541 -0.81 6.34 35.90
CA ASN A 541 0.52 6.85 36.09
C ASN A 541 1.21 7.24 34.79
N THR A 542 0.98 6.48 33.72
CA THR A 542 1.50 6.75 32.37
C THR A 542 1.05 8.12 31.89
N LEU A 543 -0.25 8.41 31.93
CA LEU A 543 -0.79 9.69 31.49
C LEU A 543 -0.35 10.86 32.36
N LYS A 544 -0.23 10.65 33.68
CA LYS A 544 0.32 11.65 34.61
C LYS A 544 1.79 11.97 34.30
N LEU A 545 2.60 10.98 33.99
CA LEU A 545 4.01 11.20 33.60
C LEU A 545 4.09 12.00 32.29
N LEU A 546 3.31 11.60 31.28
CA LEU A 546 3.35 12.23 29.95
C LEU A 546 2.88 13.69 29.93
N GLN A 547 2.00 14.12 30.86
CA GLN A 547 1.61 15.53 31.02
C GLN A 547 2.79 16.45 31.34
N ASN A 548 3.86 15.93 31.97
CA ASN A 548 5.05 16.67 32.39
C ASN A 548 6.21 16.57 31.37
N VAL A 549 5.98 15.96 30.22
CA VAL A 549 7.01 15.71 29.21
C VAL A 549 6.73 16.54 27.97
N THR A 550 7.80 17.12 27.42
CA THR A 550 7.78 17.77 26.10
C THR A 550 8.62 16.93 25.14
N PRO A 551 8.10 16.59 23.95
CA PRO A 551 8.89 15.86 22.96
C PRO A 551 10.11 16.64 22.51
N GLU A 552 11.27 15.99 22.48
CA GLU A 552 12.48 16.50 21.83
C GLU A 552 12.54 15.90 20.44
N THR A 553 12.19 16.70 19.41
CA THR A 553 12.10 16.21 18.03
C THR A 553 13.44 16.30 17.33
N HIS A 554 13.88 15.18 16.79
CA HIS A 554 15.01 15.07 15.87
C HIS A 554 14.49 14.55 14.53
N VAL A 555 14.68 15.31 13.48
CA VAL A 555 14.34 14.87 12.13
C VAL A 555 15.44 13.92 11.66
N ALA A 556 15.15 12.63 11.56
CA ALA A 556 16.07 11.66 11.00
C ALA A 556 16.34 12.01 9.52
N GLY A 557 17.62 12.07 9.15
CA GLY A 557 18.03 12.35 7.77
C GLY A 557 18.38 13.80 7.44
N GLN A 558 17.93 14.78 8.21
CA GLN A 558 18.49 16.16 8.10
C GLN A 558 19.80 16.35 8.88
N ASN A 559 20.14 15.40 9.74
CA ASN A 559 21.33 15.42 10.60
C ASN A 559 22.04 14.05 10.69
N MET A 560 21.93 13.18 9.68
CA MET A 560 22.96 12.17 9.55
C MET A 560 24.25 12.92 9.26
N GLY A 561 25.16 12.94 10.24
CA GLY A 561 26.51 13.37 9.99
C GLY A 561 27.07 12.57 8.81
N TYR A 562 27.97 13.17 8.05
CA TYR A 562 28.59 12.50 6.89
C TYR A 562 29.09 11.09 7.21
N ASP A 563 29.67 10.90 8.43
CA ASP A 563 30.17 9.61 8.92
C ASP A 563 29.03 8.62 9.25
N GLU A 564 27.88 9.10 9.70
CA GLU A 564 26.69 8.26 9.93
C GLU A 564 26.05 7.78 8.62
N GLN A 565 26.02 8.65 7.59
CA GLN A 565 25.59 8.27 6.25
C GLN A 565 26.52 7.19 5.65
N TYR A 566 27.80 7.33 5.85
CA TYR A 566 28.78 6.31 5.46
C TYR A 566 28.50 4.96 6.12
N GLN A 567 28.32 4.95 7.44
CA GLN A 567 28.00 3.72 8.21
C GLN A 567 26.68 3.09 7.72
N TYR A 568 25.67 3.89 7.44
CA TYR A 568 24.41 3.41 6.89
C TYR A 568 24.59 2.76 5.51
N LEU A 569 25.31 3.40 4.61
CA LEU A 569 25.59 2.86 3.27
C LEU A 569 26.46 1.61 3.33
N GLU A 570 27.46 1.58 4.21
CA GLU A 570 28.29 0.42 4.43
C GLU A 570 27.49 -0.78 4.95
N ALA A 571 26.54 -0.57 5.85
CA ALA A 571 25.68 -1.63 6.36
C ALA A 571 24.68 -2.17 5.30
N ASN A 572 24.37 -1.38 4.27
CA ASN A 572 23.35 -1.72 3.24
C ASN A 572 23.93 -2.10 1.86
N ARG A 573 25.26 -2.03 1.67
CA ARG A 573 25.93 -2.51 0.45
C ARG A 573 25.98 -4.05 0.39
N ASP A 574 26.34 -4.63 -0.76
CA ASP A 574 26.68 -6.04 -0.80
C ASP A 574 28.02 -6.30 -0.10
N HIS A 575 27.96 -6.98 1.04
CA HIS A 575 29.16 -7.31 1.81
C HIS A 575 30.11 -8.30 1.12
N ASN A 576 29.66 -8.99 0.08
CA ASN A 576 30.50 -9.87 -0.74
C ASN A 576 31.23 -9.10 -1.85
N SER A 577 30.84 -7.84 -2.10
CA SER A 577 31.46 -6.98 -3.13
C SER A 577 32.59 -6.14 -2.52
N SER A 578 33.83 -6.43 -2.92
CA SER A 578 34.98 -5.59 -2.56
C SER A 578 34.98 -4.25 -3.28
N THR A 579 34.49 -4.22 -4.52
CA THR A 579 34.40 -3.01 -5.34
C THR A 579 33.44 -1.98 -4.75
N GLU A 580 32.28 -2.39 -4.27
CA GLU A 580 31.36 -1.48 -3.57
C GLU A 580 31.99 -0.88 -2.30
N TYR A 581 32.72 -1.71 -1.54
CA TYR A 581 33.45 -1.24 -0.36
C TYR A 581 34.50 -0.19 -0.71
N GLU A 582 35.34 -0.49 -1.73
CA GLU A 582 36.40 0.41 -2.18
C GLU A 582 35.84 1.74 -2.69
N PHE A 583 34.75 1.69 -3.46
CA PHE A 583 34.07 2.86 -3.97
C PHE A 583 33.55 3.74 -2.82
N LEU A 584 32.78 3.17 -1.92
CA LEU A 584 32.19 3.89 -0.81
C LEU A 584 33.26 4.46 0.13
N LYS A 585 34.29 3.68 0.43
CA LYS A 585 35.40 4.12 1.24
C LYS A 585 36.18 5.26 0.60
N TYR A 586 36.44 5.18 -0.71
CA TYR A 586 37.13 6.26 -1.41
C TYR A 586 36.36 7.59 -1.32
N LEU A 587 35.03 7.57 -1.51
CA LEU A 587 34.21 8.77 -1.38
C LEU A 587 34.27 9.34 0.04
N HIS A 588 34.21 8.47 1.06
CA HIS A 588 34.28 8.86 2.46
C HIS A 588 35.66 9.48 2.81
N ASP A 589 36.75 8.81 2.45
CA ASP A 589 38.12 9.24 2.78
C ASP A 589 38.47 10.60 2.11
N HIS A 590 37.86 10.92 0.95
CA HIS A 590 38.04 12.18 0.22
C HIS A 590 36.97 13.21 0.49
N ARG A 591 36.06 12.98 1.45
CA ARG A 591 34.94 13.88 1.79
C ARG A 591 34.12 14.29 0.56
N LEU A 592 33.79 13.33 -0.29
CA LEU A 592 32.95 13.52 -1.47
C LEU A 592 31.50 13.17 -1.17
N ARG A 593 30.58 13.69 -1.96
CA ARG A 593 29.16 13.36 -1.83
C ARG A 593 28.95 11.85 -1.87
N LEU A 594 28.39 11.30 -0.79
CA LEU A 594 28.00 9.89 -0.67
C LEU A 594 26.74 9.61 -1.45
N PRO A 595 26.52 8.35 -1.91
CA PRO A 595 25.25 7.92 -2.48
C PRO A 595 24.07 8.15 -1.53
N ASP A 596 22.90 8.33 -2.09
CA ASP A 596 21.67 8.47 -1.31
C ASP A 596 21.10 7.11 -0.89
N LYS A 597 21.33 6.06 -1.70
CA LYS A 597 20.89 4.68 -1.44
C LYS A 597 21.96 3.68 -1.85
N ALA A 598 22.10 2.60 -1.07
CA ALA A 598 22.84 1.40 -1.47
C ALA A 598 21.83 0.31 -1.83
N GLN A 599 22.14 -0.49 -2.85
CA GLN A 599 21.31 -1.60 -3.34
C GLN A 599 19.82 -1.22 -3.53
N PRO A 600 19.50 -0.13 -4.28
CA PRO A 600 18.15 0.35 -4.44
C PRO A 600 17.24 -0.71 -5.07
N SER A 601 16.00 -0.78 -4.60
CA SER A 601 14.98 -1.62 -5.21
C SER A 601 14.49 -0.98 -6.50
N PHE A 602 14.54 -1.73 -7.60
CA PHE A 602 13.98 -1.34 -8.89
C PHE A 602 12.72 -2.14 -9.20
N PRO A 603 11.82 -1.62 -10.06
CA PRO A 603 10.70 -2.40 -10.55
C PRO A 603 11.16 -3.73 -11.18
N ASP A 604 10.44 -4.80 -10.88
CA ASP A 604 10.80 -6.17 -11.32
C ASP A 604 10.91 -6.30 -12.85
N GLU A 605 10.29 -5.39 -13.60
CA GLU A 605 10.32 -5.34 -15.08
C GLU A 605 11.70 -5.01 -15.66
N TYR A 606 12.59 -4.37 -14.88
CA TYR A 606 13.95 -4.05 -15.36
C TYR A 606 14.97 -5.18 -15.13
N TYR A 607 14.68 -6.14 -14.25
CA TYR A 607 15.59 -7.24 -13.87
C TYR A 607 17.03 -6.78 -13.54
N VAL A 608 17.17 -5.55 -13.03
CA VAL A 608 18.45 -4.89 -12.76
C VAL A 608 18.49 -4.37 -11.34
N ARG A 609 19.63 -4.51 -10.68
CA ARG A 609 19.86 -3.96 -9.34
C ARG A 609 21.18 -3.20 -9.32
N PRO A 610 21.17 -1.85 -9.38
CA PRO A 610 22.38 -1.05 -9.22
C PRO A 610 22.94 -1.13 -7.81
N ASP A 611 24.24 -0.91 -7.66
CA ASP A 611 24.91 -0.94 -6.36
C ASP A 611 24.60 0.32 -5.54
N PHE A 612 24.60 1.48 -6.19
CA PHE A 612 24.32 2.76 -5.53
C PHE A 612 23.43 3.65 -6.40
N MET A 613 22.76 4.60 -5.73
CA MET A 613 21.90 5.57 -6.39
C MET A 613 22.07 6.97 -5.79
N TYR A 614 22.13 7.98 -6.66
CA TYR A 614 22.11 9.40 -6.33
C TYR A 614 20.82 10.03 -6.86
N GLY A 615 20.02 10.63 -5.97
CA GLY A 615 18.69 11.07 -6.33
C GLY A 615 17.85 9.91 -6.84
N ASP A 616 16.98 10.19 -7.82
CA ASP A 616 16.06 9.20 -8.38
C ASP A 616 16.45 8.70 -9.79
N ARG A 617 17.55 9.20 -10.36
CA ARG A 617 17.91 8.92 -11.77
C ARG A 617 19.37 8.60 -12.05
N ILE A 618 20.26 8.72 -11.09
CA ILE A 618 21.68 8.39 -11.30
C ILE A 618 21.96 7.08 -10.57
N VAL A 619 22.34 6.07 -11.33
CA VAL A 619 22.68 4.77 -10.80
C VAL A 619 24.16 4.47 -11.03
N VAL A 620 24.78 3.82 -10.07
CA VAL A 620 26.19 3.45 -10.11
C VAL A 620 26.33 1.94 -9.98
N PHE A 621 27.10 1.36 -10.88
CA PHE A 621 27.53 -0.04 -10.85
C PHE A 621 29.02 -0.10 -10.54
N CYS A 622 29.41 -0.99 -9.65
CA CYS A 622 30.80 -1.23 -9.24
C CYS A 622 31.26 -2.61 -9.72
N ASP A 623 31.75 -2.67 -10.94
CA ASP A 623 32.07 -3.93 -11.62
C ASP A 623 33.35 -4.54 -11.08
N GLY A 624 33.25 -5.74 -10.48
CA GLY A 624 34.36 -6.56 -10.04
C GLY A 624 34.78 -7.59 -11.09
N THR A 625 35.74 -8.43 -10.75
CA THR A 625 36.31 -9.48 -11.64
C THR A 625 35.27 -10.45 -12.24
N PRO A 626 34.11 -10.78 -11.64
CA PRO A 626 33.13 -11.63 -12.28
C PRO A 626 32.53 -11.03 -13.57
N HIS A 627 32.48 -9.70 -13.69
CA HIS A 627 31.94 -8.95 -14.83
C HIS A 627 32.89 -8.97 -16.08
N ASP A 628 34.12 -9.50 -15.95
CA ASP A 628 35.04 -9.69 -17.08
C ASP A 628 34.66 -10.87 -17.97
N ARG A 629 33.79 -11.78 -17.52
CA ARG A 629 33.32 -12.92 -18.31
C ARG A 629 32.47 -12.46 -19.47
N PRO A 630 32.73 -12.89 -20.73
CA PRO A 630 32.02 -12.37 -21.90
C PRO A 630 30.50 -12.47 -21.84
N GLU A 631 29.98 -13.57 -21.25
CA GLU A 631 28.54 -13.81 -21.10
C GLU A 631 27.92 -12.84 -20.10
N ILE A 632 28.55 -12.60 -18.95
CA ILE A 632 28.08 -11.66 -17.91
C ILE A 632 28.16 -10.23 -18.43
N LYS A 633 29.28 -9.89 -19.09
CA LYS A 633 29.47 -8.55 -19.66
C LYS A 633 28.43 -8.19 -20.70
N ALA A 634 28.00 -9.13 -21.54
CA ALA A 634 26.94 -8.90 -22.52
C ALA A 634 25.57 -8.70 -21.84
N ASP A 635 25.27 -9.47 -20.81
CA ASP A 635 24.05 -9.33 -20.00
C ASP A 635 24.01 -8.01 -19.24
N ASP A 636 25.13 -7.58 -18.64
CA ASP A 636 25.26 -6.32 -17.92
C ASP A 636 25.06 -5.12 -18.86
N ILE A 637 25.61 -5.17 -20.08
CA ILE A 637 25.40 -4.10 -21.09
C ILE A 637 23.93 -4.01 -21.44
N ALA A 638 23.26 -5.13 -21.76
CA ALA A 638 21.85 -5.13 -22.11
C ALA A 638 20.96 -4.60 -20.97
N LYS A 639 21.27 -4.95 -19.72
CA LYS A 639 20.56 -4.45 -18.53
C LYS A 639 20.75 -2.94 -18.34
N ARG A 640 21.94 -2.42 -18.60
CA ARG A 640 22.23 -0.98 -18.49
C ARG A 640 21.55 -0.18 -19.58
N GLU A 641 21.51 -0.68 -20.81
CA GLU A 641 20.77 -0.08 -21.92
C GLU A 641 19.28 0.07 -21.57
N ILE A 642 18.68 -0.94 -20.91
CA ILE A 642 17.30 -0.87 -20.45
C ILE A 642 17.09 0.29 -19.46
N LEU A 643 18.04 0.51 -18.53
CA LEU A 643 17.96 1.64 -17.60
C LEU A 643 18.17 3.00 -18.29
N GLU A 644 19.10 3.06 -19.25
CA GLU A 644 19.34 4.26 -20.05
C GLU A 644 18.12 4.62 -20.89
N ASP A 645 17.46 3.65 -21.51
CA ASP A 645 16.22 3.81 -22.26
C ASP A 645 15.06 4.24 -21.33
N ALA A 646 15.08 3.81 -20.08
CA ALA A 646 14.14 4.25 -19.04
C ALA A 646 14.48 5.64 -18.47
N GLY A 647 15.54 6.31 -18.97
CA GLY A 647 15.93 7.65 -18.62
C GLY A 647 16.81 7.80 -17.37
N TYR A 648 17.47 6.73 -16.94
CA TYR A 648 18.49 6.77 -15.90
C TYR A 648 19.84 7.17 -16.47
N LEU A 649 20.60 7.95 -15.71
CA LEU A 649 22.03 8.15 -15.98
C LEU A 649 22.78 6.98 -15.34
N VAL A 650 23.32 6.10 -16.17
CA VAL A 650 24.02 4.91 -15.72
C VAL A 650 25.51 5.19 -15.67
N LEU A 651 26.12 5.05 -14.50
CA LEU A 651 27.55 5.15 -14.28
C LEU A 651 28.09 3.76 -13.95
N SER A 652 29.17 3.36 -14.61
CA SER A 652 29.86 2.09 -14.34
C SER A 652 31.31 2.34 -14.00
N TRP A 653 31.69 1.97 -12.79
CA TRP A 653 33.09 1.92 -12.38
C TRP A 653 33.59 0.49 -12.42
N HIS A 654 34.61 0.24 -13.23
CA HIS A 654 35.25 -1.05 -13.32
C HIS A 654 36.54 -1.05 -12.47
N TYR A 655 36.78 -2.11 -11.70
CA TYR A 655 37.89 -2.23 -10.76
C TYR A 655 39.29 -1.99 -11.40
N ALA A 656 39.45 -2.24 -12.70
CA ALA A 656 40.71 -2.01 -13.41
C ALA A 656 40.96 -0.51 -13.70
N THR A 657 39.96 0.38 -13.55
CA THR A 657 40.08 1.80 -13.72
C THR A 657 40.39 2.46 -12.38
N PRO A 658 41.39 3.32 -12.23
CA PRO A 658 41.60 4.03 -10.99
C PRO A 658 40.35 4.81 -10.58
N ILE A 659 39.91 4.60 -9.36
CA ILE A 659 38.68 5.24 -8.85
C ILE A 659 38.75 6.76 -8.87
N SER A 660 39.97 7.33 -8.69
CA SER A 660 40.22 8.77 -8.79
C SER A 660 39.94 9.32 -10.19
N GLU A 661 40.20 8.54 -11.23
CA GLU A 661 39.91 8.92 -12.61
C GLU A 661 38.41 8.91 -12.88
N PHE A 662 37.71 7.86 -12.45
CA PHE A 662 36.27 7.75 -12.55
C PHE A 662 35.54 8.88 -11.81
N VAL A 663 35.92 9.17 -10.58
CA VAL A 663 35.35 10.26 -9.76
C VAL A 663 35.63 11.62 -10.39
N SER A 664 36.82 11.86 -10.91
CA SER A 664 37.18 13.13 -11.56
C SER A 664 36.40 13.35 -12.86
N ALA A 665 36.13 12.30 -13.62
CA ALA A 665 35.31 12.35 -14.83
C ALA A 665 33.84 12.74 -14.53
N HIS A 666 33.36 12.47 -13.32
CA HIS A 666 32.00 12.75 -12.88
C HIS A 666 31.96 13.71 -11.68
N ALA A 667 32.86 14.69 -11.64
CA ALA A 667 33.02 15.65 -10.53
C ALA A 667 31.75 16.47 -10.22
N ASN A 668 30.85 16.60 -11.18
CA ASN A 668 29.53 17.26 -11.00
C ASN A 668 28.57 16.42 -10.13
N ILE A 669 28.80 15.11 -9.99
CA ILE A 669 27.99 14.20 -9.16
C ILE A 669 28.70 13.99 -7.82
N PHE A 670 30.00 13.69 -7.85
CA PHE A 670 30.84 13.45 -6.67
C PHE A 670 31.44 14.75 -6.14
N THR A 671 30.59 15.69 -5.73
CA THR A 671 31.02 17.00 -5.25
C THR A 671 31.64 16.93 -3.86
N PRO A 672 32.64 17.78 -3.54
CA PRO A 672 33.16 17.86 -2.16
C PRO A 672 32.08 18.30 -1.15
N VAL A 673 32.10 17.66 0.02
CA VAL A 673 31.22 18.01 1.15
C VAL A 673 32.06 18.69 2.20
N ASN A 674 31.70 19.93 2.57
CA ASN A 674 32.40 20.74 3.57
C ASN A 674 32.18 20.23 4.99
#